data_01c1a3bb0ba1b46f3ad9a9169843d9b6
#
_entry.id   01c1a3bb0ba1b46f3ad9a9169843d9b6
#
_cell.length_a   1.000
_cell.length_b   1.000
_cell.length_c   1.000
_cell.angle_alpha   90.00
_cell.angle_beta   90.00
_cell.angle_gamma   90.00
#
_symmetry.space_group_name_H-M   'P 1'
#
loop_
_entity.id
_entity.type
_entity.pdbx_description
1 polymer ?
#
loop_
_entity_poly.entity_id
_entity_poly.type
_entity_poly.pdbx_seq_one_letter_code
_entity_poly.pdbx_strand_id
1 'polypeptide(L)'
;VTVTAVQSNAPKIGRLVVVGLGLIGGSFAKGLRERGLCREVVGVDLDAESRRLAVQLGVVDRCESDLAAACQGADVIQLAVPILAMEKVLAQLAALDLGNAVLTDVGSAKGNVVRAARLAFSGKAVRLVPGHPIAGSEQSGVEAANAELFRRHKVILTPCEHSDEAALALVEGLWRELGADVEAMEVEHHDQVLAATSHLPHLLAFTLVDSLAKRSENLEIFRYAAGGFRDFTRIAGSDPVMWHDIFLANREAVLRTLDTFRDDLDALRDAVDAGDGHQLLGVFTRARVAREHFSKILARRAYVDAMHSTDLIFLAKPGSSLAGRIRVPGDKSISHRSIMLGSLAEGTTEVEGFLEGEDALATLQAFRDMGVVIEGPHHGRVTIHGVGLHGLKAPAGPLYMGNSGTSMRLLSGLLAAQPFDTTLTGDASLSKRPMNRVAKPLREMGAVIETGPEGRPPLTIKGGQRLTGMAYDMPMASAQVKSCLLLAGLYAAGNTSVTEPAPTRDHTERMLRGFGYPVSVEGSTACVESGHKLSATRIEVPADISSAAFFLVAASIAEGSELVLEHVGINPTRTGVIDILKLMGGDITLENQREVGGEPVADIRVRAAKLKGIDIPEDLVPLAIDEFPVLFVAAACAEGRTVLRGAEELRVKESDRIQVMADGLIALGVKAEPTPDGIIIEGGAIGGGEVWAHGDHRIAMSFSVASLRASAPIRIHDCANVATSFPNFLALAAEVGINVAVEGNA
;
A
#
# COMPACT_ATOMS: atom_id res chain seq x y z
N VAL A 1 -9.46 25.09 36.04
CA VAL A 1 -9.30 23.87 36.86
C VAL A 1 -9.04 22.74 35.89
N THR A 2 -7.78 22.44 35.75
CA THR A 2 -7.25 21.40 34.89
C THR A 2 -7.58 20.03 35.50
N VAL A 3 -8.45 19.25 34.87
CA VAL A 3 -8.64 17.85 35.23
C VAL A 3 -7.73 17.04 34.31
N THR A 4 -6.55 16.76 34.80
CA THR A 4 -5.66 15.70 34.23
C THR A 4 -6.38 14.38 34.49
N ALA A 5 -6.82 13.72 33.40
CA ALA A 5 -7.27 12.33 33.45
C ALA A 5 -6.04 11.47 33.75
N VAL A 6 -5.92 11.04 35.00
CA VAL A 6 -5.01 9.96 35.38
C VAL A 6 -5.59 8.68 34.76
N GLN A 7 -5.00 8.24 33.62
CA GLN A 7 -5.20 6.86 33.18
C GLN A 7 -4.70 5.96 34.30
N SER A 8 -5.60 5.16 34.90
CA SER A 8 -5.25 4.15 35.86
C SER A 8 -4.41 3.08 35.16
N ASN A 9 -3.10 3.16 35.26
CA ASN A 9 -2.16 2.12 34.85
C ASN A 9 -2.25 0.93 35.82
N ALA A 10 -3.37 0.22 35.80
CA ALA A 10 -3.44 -1.08 36.44
C ALA A 10 -2.61 -2.06 35.59
N PRO A 11 -1.71 -2.85 36.19
CA PRO A 11 -0.89 -3.80 35.45
C PRO A 11 -1.81 -4.77 34.68
N LYS A 12 -1.50 -5.02 33.38
CA LYS A 12 -2.26 -5.94 32.52
C LYS A 12 -2.17 -7.38 32.98
N ILE A 13 -1.02 -7.75 33.57
CA ILE A 13 -0.74 -9.10 34.11
C ILE A 13 -0.13 -9.01 35.51
N GLY A 14 -0.39 -10.02 36.33
CA GLY A 14 0.17 -10.13 37.67
C GLY A 14 1.64 -10.58 37.63
N ARG A 15 1.91 -11.76 37.06
CA ARG A 15 3.25 -12.33 36.99
C ARG A 15 3.65 -12.74 35.58
N LEU A 16 4.76 -12.17 35.10
CA LEU A 16 5.47 -12.59 33.91
C LEU A 16 6.64 -13.50 34.29
N VAL A 17 6.77 -14.64 33.63
CA VAL A 17 7.96 -15.49 33.71
C VAL A 17 8.68 -15.43 32.36
N VAL A 18 9.99 -15.16 32.36
CA VAL A 18 10.82 -15.15 31.16
C VAL A 18 11.88 -16.24 31.30
N VAL A 19 11.81 -17.24 30.42
CA VAL A 19 12.74 -18.35 30.37
C VAL A 19 13.77 -18.09 29.28
N GLY A 20 15.00 -17.78 29.69
CA GLY A 20 16.08 -17.29 28.84
C GLY A 20 16.23 -15.76 28.93
N LEU A 21 17.30 -15.32 29.58
CA LEU A 21 17.58 -13.91 29.86
C LEU A 21 18.65 -13.34 28.91
N GLY A 22 18.55 -13.70 27.62
CA GLY A 22 19.35 -13.10 26.56
C GLY A 22 18.80 -11.74 26.12
N LEU A 23 19.31 -11.22 24.98
CA LEU A 23 18.89 -9.96 24.40
C LEU A 23 17.35 -9.87 24.27
N ILE A 24 16.69 -10.84 23.65
CA ILE A 24 15.26 -10.78 23.31
C ILE A 24 14.40 -10.95 24.57
N GLY A 25 14.64 -12.01 25.35
CA GLY A 25 13.88 -12.25 26.59
C GLY A 25 14.08 -11.15 27.61
N GLY A 26 15.32 -10.70 27.79
CA GLY A 26 15.65 -9.58 28.65
C GLY A 26 15.02 -8.25 28.23
N SER A 27 15.00 -7.96 26.93
CA SER A 27 14.36 -6.74 26.40
C SER A 27 12.84 -6.74 26.59
N PHE A 28 12.19 -7.89 26.39
CA PHE A 28 10.76 -8.04 26.65
C PHE A 28 10.44 -7.84 28.14
N ALA A 29 11.19 -8.53 29.01
CA ALA A 29 11.06 -8.40 30.46
C ALA A 29 11.20 -6.94 30.91
N LYS A 30 12.31 -6.30 30.52
CA LYS A 30 12.63 -4.93 30.86
C LYS A 30 11.58 -3.94 30.35
N GLY A 31 11.17 -4.12 29.09
CA GLY A 31 10.19 -3.24 28.46
C GLY A 31 8.82 -3.28 29.16
N LEU A 32 8.30 -4.45 29.52
CA LEU A 32 7.03 -4.60 30.23
C LEU A 32 7.12 -4.08 31.68
N ARG A 33 8.26 -4.33 32.33
CA ARG A 33 8.51 -3.88 33.70
C ARG A 33 8.59 -2.34 33.79
N GLU A 34 9.38 -1.71 32.94
CA GLU A 34 9.53 -0.23 32.93
C GLU A 34 8.22 0.50 32.62
N ARG A 35 7.35 -0.12 31.82
CA ARG A 35 6.00 0.42 31.51
C ARG A 35 4.94 0.09 32.58
N GLY A 36 5.29 -0.66 33.62
CA GLY A 36 4.36 -1.04 34.70
C GLY A 36 3.24 -1.99 34.23
N LEU A 37 3.47 -2.76 33.17
CA LEU A 37 2.45 -3.65 32.59
C LEU A 37 2.35 -5.00 33.33
N CYS A 38 3.31 -5.35 34.16
CA CYS A 38 3.29 -6.49 35.06
C CYS A 38 3.61 -6.08 36.49
N ARG A 39 3.05 -6.80 37.47
CA ARG A 39 3.32 -6.57 38.89
C ARG A 39 4.66 -7.18 39.31
N GLU A 40 5.00 -8.32 38.75
CA GLU A 40 6.23 -9.06 39.04
C GLU A 40 6.79 -9.69 37.76
N VAL A 41 8.09 -9.57 37.56
CA VAL A 41 8.83 -10.23 36.47
C VAL A 41 9.83 -11.20 37.08
N VAL A 42 9.68 -12.49 36.76
CA VAL A 42 10.55 -13.57 37.23
C VAL A 42 11.39 -14.09 36.08
N GLY A 43 12.70 -14.04 36.19
CA GLY A 43 13.62 -14.59 35.21
C GLY A 43 14.02 -16.01 35.53
N VAL A 44 14.17 -16.83 34.50
CA VAL A 44 14.75 -18.18 34.57
C VAL A 44 15.87 -18.30 33.56
N ASP A 45 17.04 -18.63 33.99
CA ASP A 45 18.20 -18.90 33.13
C ASP A 45 19.09 -19.98 33.74
N LEU A 46 19.81 -20.72 32.91
CA LEU A 46 20.77 -21.75 33.37
C LEU A 46 22.06 -21.11 33.92
N ASP A 47 22.49 -19.99 33.33
CA ASP A 47 23.66 -19.30 33.70
C ASP A 47 23.46 -18.45 34.99
N ALA A 48 24.25 -18.70 36.00
CA ALA A 48 24.15 -18.03 37.31
C ALA A 48 24.54 -16.53 37.22
N GLU A 49 25.46 -16.19 36.32
CA GLU A 49 25.89 -14.80 36.15
C GLU A 49 24.81 -14.00 35.41
N SER A 50 24.17 -14.55 34.37
CA SER A 50 23.04 -13.95 33.70
C SER A 50 21.88 -13.68 34.68
N ARG A 51 21.58 -14.63 35.58
CA ARG A 51 20.56 -14.40 36.63
C ARG A 51 20.92 -13.26 37.57
N ARG A 52 22.17 -13.19 38.01
CA ARG A 52 22.69 -12.14 38.89
C ARG A 52 22.58 -10.75 38.21
N LEU A 53 23.08 -10.67 36.98
CA LEU A 53 23.09 -9.44 36.20
C LEU A 53 21.66 -8.97 35.85
N ALA A 54 20.75 -9.88 35.54
CA ALA A 54 19.37 -9.53 35.23
C ALA A 54 18.67 -8.79 36.38
N VAL A 55 18.90 -9.20 37.61
CA VAL A 55 18.36 -8.52 38.80
C VAL A 55 19.11 -7.20 39.05
N GLN A 56 20.43 -7.20 38.93
CA GLN A 56 21.26 -6.01 39.15
C GLN A 56 20.94 -4.89 38.15
N LEU A 57 20.72 -5.23 36.88
CA LEU A 57 20.40 -4.30 35.79
C LEU A 57 18.90 -3.92 35.78
N GLY A 58 18.12 -4.44 36.70
CA GLY A 58 16.69 -4.16 36.77
C GLY A 58 15.88 -4.70 35.59
N VAL A 59 16.38 -5.75 34.93
CA VAL A 59 15.66 -6.44 33.83
C VAL A 59 14.48 -7.23 34.38
N VAL A 60 14.69 -7.92 35.53
CA VAL A 60 13.69 -8.69 36.26
C VAL A 60 13.66 -8.31 37.72
N ASP A 61 12.60 -8.63 38.46
CA ASP A 61 12.50 -8.38 39.90
C ASP A 61 13.26 -9.43 40.72
N ARG A 62 13.22 -10.67 40.26
CA ARG A 62 13.97 -11.80 40.84
C ARG A 62 14.22 -12.88 39.80
N CYS A 63 15.14 -13.77 40.09
CA CYS A 63 15.43 -14.94 39.28
C CYS A 63 15.26 -16.23 40.08
N GLU A 64 14.86 -17.28 39.37
CA GLU A 64 14.81 -18.65 39.85
C GLU A 64 15.68 -19.57 39.01
N SER A 65 16.23 -20.59 39.60
CA SER A 65 16.91 -21.66 38.87
C SER A 65 16.01 -22.84 38.60
N ASP A 66 14.89 -22.95 39.34
CA ASP A 66 13.86 -23.99 39.16
C ASP A 66 12.66 -23.45 38.40
N LEU A 67 12.40 -24.07 37.26
CA LEU A 67 11.30 -23.70 36.38
C LEU A 67 9.92 -23.88 37.05
N ALA A 68 9.76 -24.91 37.89
CA ALA A 68 8.50 -25.17 38.59
C ALA A 68 8.18 -24.04 39.60
N ALA A 69 9.18 -23.64 40.40
CA ALA A 69 9.03 -22.54 41.34
C ALA A 69 8.75 -21.20 40.63
N ALA A 70 9.40 -20.94 39.51
CA ALA A 70 9.18 -19.72 38.73
C ALA A 70 7.76 -19.64 38.15
N CYS A 71 7.26 -20.73 37.58
CA CYS A 71 5.97 -20.76 36.87
C CYS A 71 4.76 -20.78 37.80
N GLN A 72 4.93 -20.97 39.09
CA GLN A 72 3.82 -21.02 40.03
C GLN A 72 3.05 -19.67 40.05
N GLY A 73 1.79 -19.69 39.64
CA GLY A 73 0.93 -18.50 39.58
C GLY A 73 1.33 -17.48 38.49
N ALA A 74 1.99 -17.93 37.44
CA ALA A 74 2.29 -17.10 36.27
C ALA A 74 1.02 -16.83 35.45
N ASP A 75 0.88 -15.63 34.92
CA ASP A 75 -0.13 -15.28 33.92
C ASP A 75 0.41 -15.46 32.50
N VAL A 76 1.68 -15.10 32.29
CA VAL A 76 2.37 -15.27 31.00
C VAL A 76 3.75 -15.89 31.24
N ILE A 77 4.09 -16.86 30.40
CA ILE A 77 5.40 -17.50 30.36
C ILE A 77 5.97 -17.32 28.97
N GLN A 78 7.03 -16.50 28.87
CA GLN A 78 7.75 -16.29 27.61
C GLN A 78 8.96 -17.20 27.53
N LEU A 79 9.08 -17.92 26.41
CA LEU A 79 10.23 -18.79 26.09
C LEU A 79 11.17 -18.07 25.14
N ALA A 80 12.33 -17.68 25.65
CA ALA A 80 13.38 -16.97 24.92
C ALA A 80 14.73 -17.74 24.94
N VAL A 81 14.62 -19.07 24.93
CA VAL A 81 15.77 -20.00 24.90
C VAL A 81 16.17 -20.30 23.44
N PRO A 82 17.39 -20.82 23.18
CA PRO A 82 17.77 -21.32 21.86
C PRO A 82 16.71 -22.29 21.28
N ILE A 83 16.48 -22.19 19.96
CA ILE A 83 15.31 -22.82 19.35
C ILE A 83 15.26 -24.33 19.49
N LEU A 84 16.40 -25.02 19.47
CA LEU A 84 16.48 -26.48 19.72
C LEU A 84 16.28 -26.85 21.19
N ALA A 85 16.45 -25.92 22.13
CA ALA A 85 16.17 -26.15 23.55
C ALA A 85 14.67 -26.07 23.88
N MET A 86 13.84 -25.49 22.98
CA MET A 86 12.40 -25.31 23.17
C MET A 86 11.67 -26.63 23.48
N GLU A 87 12.01 -27.71 22.77
CA GLU A 87 11.38 -29.03 22.99
C GLU A 87 11.56 -29.52 24.45
N LYS A 88 12.77 -29.38 24.97
CA LYS A 88 13.08 -29.79 26.35
C LYS A 88 12.34 -28.92 27.37
N VAL A 89 12.28 -27.61 27.15
CA VAL A 89 11.60 -26.67 28.06
C VAL A 89 10.08 -26.91 28.02
N LEU A 90 9.50 -27.09 26.83
CA LEU A 90 8.07 -27.42 26.69
C LEU A 90 7.72 -28.76 27.38
N ALA A 91 8.58 -29.78 27.28
CA ALA A 91 8.39 -31.03 27.97
C ALA A 91 8.42 -30.88 29.51
N GLN A 92 9.29 -30.03 30.02
CA GLN A 92 9.34 -29.71 31.46
C GLN A 92 8.09 -28.96 31.91
N LEU A 93 7.64 -27.96 31.15
CA LEU A 93 6.41 -27.20 31.42
C LEU A 93 5.16 -28.08 31.38
N ALA A 94 5.11 -29.06 30.49
CA ALA A 94 3.98 -30.01 30.39
C ALA A 94 3.85 -30.96 31.60
N ALA A 95 4.91 -31.06 32.42
CA ALA A 95 4.88 -31.78 33.68
C ALA A 95 4.34 -30.95 34.86
N LEU A 96 4.14 -29.67 34.69
CA LEU A 96 3.70 -28.72 35.70
C LEU A 96 2.20 -28.43 35.57
N ASP A 97 1.58 -27.97 36.66
CA ASP A 97 0.27 -27.32 36.60
C ASP A 97 0.47 -25.84 36.29
N LEU A 98 0.15 -25.44 35.05
CA LEU A 98 0.29 -24.08 34.58
C LEU A 98 -0.98 -23.24 34.79
N GLY A 99 -2.06 -23.84 35.31
CA GLY A 99 -3.35 -23.17 35.49
C GLY A 99 -3.84 -22.53 34.16
N ASN A 100 -4.08 -21.23 34.20
CA ASN A 100 -4.51 -20.44 33.03
C ASN A 100 -3.37 -19.64 32.33
N ALA A 101 -2.11 -19.94 32.67
CA ALA A 101 -0.98 -19.23 32.08
C ALA A 101 -0.96 -19.32 30.56
N VAL A 102 -0.65 -18.21 29.91
CA VAL A 102 -0.41 -18.16 28.46
C VAL A 102 1.06 -18.34 28.19
N LEU A 103 1.40 -19.33 27.37
CA LEU A 103 2.75 -19.55 26.87
C LEU A 103 2.92 -18.74 25.58
N THR A 104 4.08 -18.10 25.42
CA THR A 104 4.52 -17.47 24.17
C THR A 104 6.01 -17.70 23.98
N ASP A 105 6.50 -17.66 22.75
CA ASP A 105 7.91 -17.79 22.46
C ASP A 105 8.42 -16.71 21.53
N VAL A 106 9.74 -16.66 21.32
CA VAL A 106 10.41 -15.70 20.44
C VAL A 106 11.33 -16.37 19.41
N GLY A 107 11.15 -17.65 19.18
CA GLY A 107 12.00 -18.43 18.28
C GLY A 107 11.86 -18.02 16.80
N SER A 108 12.95 -18.18 16.05
CA SER A 108 13.02 -17.78 14.63
C SER A 108 12.35 -18.76 13.66
N ALA A 109 11.95 -19.96 14.11
CA ALA A 109 11.13 -20.91 13.36
C ALA A 109 9.94 -21.33 14.23
N LYS A 110 8.79 -21.54 13.62
CA LYS A 110 7.54 -21.77 14.35
C LYS A 110 7.07 -23.21 14.28
N GLY A 111 7.27 -23.87 13.14
CA GLY A 111 6.84 -25.27 12.95
C GLY A 111 7.42 -26.25 13.96
N ASN A 112 8.68 -26.06 14.36
CA ASN A 112 9.32 -26.89 15.39
C ASN A 112 8.70 -26.63 16.78
N VAL A 113 8.43 -25.37 17.14
CA VAL A 113 7.82 -24.99 18.44
C VAL A 113 6.42 -25.58 18.58
N VAL A 114 5.58 -25.41 17.55
CA VAL A 114 4.20 -25.93 17.55
C VAL A 114 4.20 -27.47 17.60
N ARG A 115 5.09 -28.11 16.84
CA ARG A 115 5.23 -29.58 16.87
C ARG A 115 5.69 -30.08 18.23
N ALA A 116 6.67 -29.41 18.85
CA ALA A 116 7.15 -29.75 20.18
C ALA A 116 6.08 -29.55 21.25
N ALA A 117 5.30 -28.49 21.18
CA ALA A 117 4.17 -28.25 22.07
C ALA A 117 3.07 -29.31 21.93
N ARG A 118 2.72 -29.66 20.69
CA ARG A 118 1.74 -30.73 20.42
C ARG A 118 2.14 -32.06 21.03
N LEU A 119 3.40 -32.42 20.95
CA LEU A 119 3.95 -33.63 21.55
C LEU A 119 3.96 -33.55 23.09
N ALA A 120 4.48 -32.47 23.65
CA ALA A 120 4.64 -32.30 25.08
C ALA A 120 3.29 -32.25 25.82
N PHE A 121 2.32 -31.51 25.26
CA PHE A 121 0.97 -31.33 25.86
C PHE A 121 -0.09 -32.30 25.32
N SER A 122 0.30 -33.40 24.71
CA SER A 122 -0.66 -34.37 24.18
C SER A 122 -1.68 -34.77 25.25
N GLY A 123 -2.98 -34.50 24.99
CA GLY A 123 -4.08 -34.77 25.93
C GLY A 123 -4.18 -33.79 27.10
N LYS A 124 -3.40 -32.73 27.15
CA LYS A 124 -3.48 -31.68 28.18
C LYS A 124 -3.85 -30.34 27.54
N ALA A 125 -4.63 -29.54 28.25
CA ALA A 125 -4.91 -28.18 27.83
C ALA A 125 -3.68 -27.28 28.02
N VAL A 126 -3.32 -26.50 27.01
CA VAL A 126 -2.29 -25.45 27.07
C VAL A 126 -2.74 -24.27 26.23
N ARG A 127 -2.41 -23.08 26.65
CA ARG A 127 -2.69 -21.83 25.95
C ARG A 127 -1.37 -21.31 25.37
N LEU A 128 -1.10 -21.61 24.12
CA LEU A 128 0.16 -21.24 23.45
C LEU A 128 -0.10 -20.25 22.31
N VAL A 129 0.60 -19.14 22.31
CA VAL A 129 0.63 -18.17 21.22
C VAL A 129 2.08 -18.02 20.76
N PRO A 130 2.51 -18.75 19.72
CA PRO A 130 3.87 -18.65 19.23
C PRO A 130 4.11 -17.27 18.59
N GLY A 131 5.31 -16.72 18.81
CA GLY A 131 5.69 -15.41 18.30
C GLY A 131 7.14 -15.40 17.79
N HIS A 132 7.43 -14.43 16.92
CA HIS A 132 8.75 -14.17 16.40
C HIS A 132 8.98 -12.67 16.24
N PRO A 133 9.69 -12.00 17.14
CA PRO A 133 10.10 -10.61 16.97
C PRO A 133 11.20 -10.52 15.91
N ILE A 134 10.95 -9.76 14.85
CA ILE A 134 11.93 -9.46 13.80
C ILE A 134 12.78 -8.29 14.26
N ALA A 135 13.50 -8.49 15.35
CA ALA A 135 14.36 -7.51 15.99
C ALA A 135 15.57 -8.21 16.58
N GLY A 136 16.70 -7.55 16.58
CA GLY A 136 17.94 -8.09 17.13
C GLY A 136 19.09 -7.10 16.96
N SER A 137 20.19 -7.41 17.58
CA SER A 137 21.47 -6.72 17.39
C SER A 137 22.61 -7.74 17.35
N GLU A 138 23.81 -7.28 17.02
CA GLU A 138 25.03 -8.11 17.05
C GLU A 138 25.50 -8.42 18.49
N GLN A 139 24.88 -7.75 19.48
CA GLN A 139 25.16 -7.97 20.90
C GLN A 139 24.28 -9.09 21.46
N SER A 140 24.81 -9.84 22.41
CA SER A 140 24.12 -10.95 23.06
C SER A 140 24.19 -10.81 24.60
N GLY A 141 23.37 -11.62 25.29
CA GLY A 141 23.32 -11.63 26.74
C GLY A 141 22.37 -10.61 27.36
N VAL A 142 22.21 -10.68 28.68
CA VAL A 142 21.29 -9.83 29.45
C VAL A 142 21.74 -8.36 29.49
N GLU A 143 23.03 -8.11 29.36
CA GLU A 143 23.62 -6.76 29.34
C GLU A 143 23.16 -5.96 28.09
N ALA A 144 22.84 -6.66 27.03
CA ALA A 144 22.30 -6.06 25.79
C ALA A 144 20.80 -5.76 25.84
N ALA A 145 20.12 -6.13 26.95
CA ALA A 145 18.67 -5.93 27.07
C ALA A 145 18.26 -4.46 27.00
N ASN A 146 17.39 -4.14 26.03
CA ASN A 146 16.93 -2.79 25.75
C ASN A 146 15.39 -2.75 25.72
N ALA A 147 14.78 -1.94 26.59
CA ALA A 147 13.32 -1.79 26.69
C ALA A 147 12.66 -1.27 25.42
N GLU A 148 13.40 -0.56 24.56
CA GLU A 148 12.91 0.01 23.29
C GLU A 148 13.25 -0.87 22.07
N LEU A 149 13.81 -2.09 22.26
CA LEU A 149 14.26 -2.96 21.18
C LEU A 149 13.17 -3.26 20.14
N PHE A 150 11.93 -3.39 20.58
CA PHE A 150 10.82 -3.81 19.73
C PHE A 150 10.06 -2.64 19.11
N ARG A 151 10.36 -1.43 19.51
CA ARG A 151 9.68 -0.24 18.99
C ARG A 151 9.87 -0.11 17.49
N ARG A 152 8.76 -0.07 16.75
CA ARG A 152 8.73 -0.03 15.27
C ARG A 152 9.34 -1.27 14.59
N HIS A 153 9.53 -2.35 15.34
CA HIS A 153 9.91 -3.64 14.75
C HIS A 153 8.70 -4.55 14.62
N LYS A 154 8.73 -5.42 13.63
CA LYS A 154 7.67 -6.40 13.43
C LYS A 154 7.76 -7.51 14.47
N VAL A 155 6.59 -7.95 14.93
CA VAL A 155 6.43 -9.18 15.68
C VAL A 155 5.38 -10.01 14.95
N ILE A 156 5.77 -11.19 14.52
CA ILE A 156 4.88 -12.11 13.85
C ILE A 156 4.34 -13.10 14.88
N LEU A 157 3.01 -13.09 15.08
CA LEU A 157 2.33 -14.12 15.87
C LEU A 157 1.81 -15.19 14.92
N THR A 158 1.97 -16.46 15.32
CA THR A 158 1.52 -17.61 14.51
C THR A 158 0.52 -18.43 15.29
N PRO A 159 -0.76 -18.01 15.37
CA PRO A 159 -1.79 -18.76 16.09
C PRO A 159 -1.89 -20.20 15.59
N CYS A 160 -2.06 -21.13 16.52
CA CYS A 160 -2.16 -22.56 16.26
C CYS A 160 -3.35 -23.16 17.01
N GLU A 161 -3.56 -24.49 16.94
CA GLU A 161 -4.66 -25.16 17.62
C GLU A 161 -4.68 -24.98 19.16
N HIS A 162 -3.59 -24.53 19.75
CA HIS A 162 -3.46 -24.22 21.18
C HIS A 162 -3.68 -22.74 21.50
N SER A 163 -3.97 -21.89 20.51
CA SER A 163 -4.19 -20.47 20.68
C SER A 163 -5.68 -20.16 20.77
N ASP A 164 -6.15 -19.72 21.94
CA ASP A 164 -7.49 -19.15 22.07
C ASP A 164 -7.47 -17.63 21.82
N GLU A 165 -8.64 -17.03 21.51
CA GLU A 165 -8.78 -15.61 21.20
C GLU A 165 -8.29 -14.70 22.34
N ALA A 166 -8.54 -15.07 23.60
CA ALA A 166 -8.15 -14.27 24.75
C ALA A 166 -6.62 -14.31 24.96
N ALA A 167 -6.00 -15.49 24.75
CA ALA A 167 -4.54 -15.62 24.81
C ALA A 167 -3.87 -14.81 23.68
N LEU A 168 -4.42 -14.91 22.47
CA LEU A 168 -3.91 -14.14 21.33
C LEU A 168 -4.00 -12.64 21.58
N ALA A 169 -5.16 -12.15 22.01
CA ALA A 169 -5.38 -10.74 22.32
C ALA A 169 -4.46 -10.22 23.44
N LEU A 170 -4.19 -11.05 24.45
CA LEU A 170 -3.27 -10.72 25.54
C LEU A 170 -1.84 -10.55 25.01
N VAL A 171 -1.31 -11.53 24.29
CA VAL A 171 0.08 -11.52 23.78
C VAL A 171 0.26 -10.40 22.76
N GLU A 172 -0.69 -10.24 21.84
CA GLU A 172 -0.71 -9.13 20.87
C GLU A 172 -0.68 -7.77 21.59
N GLY A 173 -1.52 -7.61 22.61
CA GLY A 173 -1.59 -6.40 23.42
C GLY A 173 -0.28 -6.07 24.13
N LEU A 174 0.43 -7.08 24.68
CA LEU A 174 1.73 -6.87 25.31
C LEU A 174 2.80 -6.41 24.32
N TRP A 175 2.86 -7.00 23.13
CA TRP A 175 3.79 -6.57 22.08
C TRP A 175 3.49 -5.15 21.55
N ARG A 176 2.22 -4.82 21.36
CA ARG A 176 1.81 -3.47 20.96
C ARG A 176 2.16 -2.41 22.00
N GLU A 177 2.05 -2.71 23.27
CA GLU A 177 2.48 -1.81 24.36
C GLU A 177 4.01 -1.59 24.37
N LEU A 178 4.79 -2.54 23.86
CA LEU A 178 6.22 -2.36 23.62
C LEU A 178 6.54 -1.57 22.35
N GLY A 179 5.50 -1.09 21.64
CA GLY A 179 5.64 -0.32 20.41
C GLY A 179 5.94 -1.16 19.17
N ALA A 180 5.71 -2.48 19.23
CA ALA A 180 5.89 -3.38 18.11
C ALA A 180 4.73 -3.29 17.09
N ASP A 181 5.05 -3.49 15.82
CA ASP A 181 4.10 -3.72 14.73
C ASP A 181 3.77 -5.21 14.68
N VAL A 182 2.56 -5.59 15.15
CA VAL A 182 2.17 -6.98 15.33
C VAL A 182 1.32 -7.45 14.16
N GLU A 183 1.76 -8.49 13.48
CA GLU A 183 1.07 -9.17 12.38
C GLU A 183 0.79 -10.64 12.76
N ALA A 184 -0.32 -11.20 12.29
CA ALA A 184 -0.61 -12.62 12.41
C ALA A 184 -0.30 -13.34 11.09
N MET A 185 0.28 -14.53 11.16
CA MET A 185 0.67 -15.34 10.01
C MET A 185 0.48 -16.82 10.33
N GLU A 186 0.13 -17.63 9.34
CA GLU A 186 0.10 -19.08 9.49
C GLU A 186 1.50 -19.65 9.72
N VAL A 187 1.61 -20.69 10.53
CA VAL A 187 2.87 -21.32 10.96
C VAL A 187 3.76 -21.73 9.79
N GLU A 188 3.19 -22.47 8.83
CA GLU A 188 3.95 -22.96 7.67
C GLU A 188 4.37 -21.80 6.75
N HIS A 189 3.48 -20.83 6.54
CA HIS A 189 3.76 -19.64 5.74
C HIS A 189 4.88 -18.80 6.37
N HIS A 190 4.86 -18.63 7.69
CA HIS A 190 5.95 -17.97 8.43
C HIS A 190 7.30 -18.62 8.12
N ASP A 191 7.39 -19.95 8.28
CA ASP A 191 8.66 -20.66 8.10
C ASP A 191 9.14 -20.60 6.65
N GLN A 192 8.24 -20.60 5.66
CA GLN A 192 8.58 -20.41 4.24
C GLN A 192 9.10 -18.98 3.95
N VAL A 193 8.40 -17.95 4.46
CA VAL A 193 8.82 -16.55 4.27
C VAL A 193 10.20 -16.32 4.89
N LEU A 194 10.43 -16.78 6.11
CA LEU A 194 11.71 -16.62 6.79
C LEU A 194 12.84 -17.45 6.15
N ALA A 195 12.53 -18.63 5.61
CA ALA A 195 13.49 -19.39 4.83
C ALA A 195 14.03 -18.60 3.64
N ALA A 196 13.15 -17.88 2.91
CA ALA A 196 13.52 -17.10 1.73
C ALA A 196 14.18 -15.76 2.09
N THR A 197 13.67 -15.04 3.09
CA THR A 197 14.07 -13.65 3.37
C THR A 197 15.19 -13.52 4.39
N SER A 198 15.42 -14.53 5.20
CA SER A 198 16.43 -14.52 6.27
C SER A 198 17.41 -15.70 6.18
N HIS A 199 16.89 -16.94 6.14
CA HIS A 199 17.77 -18.11 6.29
C HIS A 199 18.62 -18.32 5.03
N LEU A 200 18.05 -18.32 3.83
CA LEU A 200 18.82 -18.46 2.59
C LEU A 200 19.92 -17.40 2.43
N PRO A 201 19.68 -16.09 2.65
CA PRO A 201 20.73 -15.09 2.61
C PRO A 201 21.90 -15.38 3.55
N HIS A 202 21.64 -15.81 4.79
CA HIS A 202 22.70 -16.16 5.72
C HIS A 202 23.47 -17.41 5.27
N LEU A 203 22.77 -18.44 4.80
CA LEU A 203 23.41 -19.66 4.26
C LEU A 203 24.37 -19.30 3.12
N LEU A 204 23.94 -18.45 2.20
CA LEU A 204 24.76 -18.01 1.07
C LEU A 204 25.97 -17.19 1.52
N ALA A 205 25.79 -16.28 2.48
CA ALA A 205 26.88 -15.46 3.01
C ALA A 205 27.93 -16.32 3.72
N PHE A 206 27.52 -17.25 4.60
CA PHE A 206 28.43 -18.19 5.25
C PHE A 206 29.15 -19.07 4.23
N THR A 207 28.42 -19.63 3.25
CA THR A 207 29.00 -20.50 2.21
C THR A 207 29.99 -19.75 1.34
N LEU A 208 29.70 -18.49 0.95
CA LEU A 208 30.60 -17.67 0.14
C LEU A 208 31.91 -17.41 0.88
N VAL A 209 31.83 -16.97 2.15
CA VAL A 209 33.03 -16.69 2.94
C VAL A 209 33.87 -17.95 3.16
N ASP A 210 33.23 -19.06 3.56
CA ASP A 210 33.92 -20.34 3.80
C ASP A 210 34.58 -20.89 2.50
N SER A 211 33.88 -20.81 1.37
CA SER A 211 34.40 -21.24 0.08
C SER A 211 35.65 -20.46 -0.36
N LEU A 212 35.66 -19.13 -0.11
CA LEU A 212 36.81 -18.30 -0.44
C LEU A 212 37.95 -18.46 0.56
N ALA A 213 37.62 -18.64 1.84
CA ALA A 213 38.62 -18.86 2.87
C ALA A 213 39.43 -20.14 2.73
N LYS A 214 38.88 -21.17 2.06
CA LYS A 214 39.53 -22.45 1.76
C LYS A 214 40.50 -22.40 0.59
N ARG A 215 40.50 -21.32 -0.21
CA ARG A 215 41.39 -21.21 -1.39
C ARG A 215 42.82 -20.85 -0.96
N SER A 216 43.81 -21.32 -1.75
CA SER A 216 45.23 -21.02 -1.52
C SER A 216 45.56 -19.52 -1.58
N GLU A 217 44.81 -18.77 -2.44
CA GLU A 217 44.98 -17.33 -2.65
C GLU A 217 44.07 -16.48 -1.74
N ASN A 218 43.56 -17.01 -0.65
CA ASN A 218 42.57 -16.36 0.19
C ASN A 218 42.96 -14.94 0.67
N LEU A 219 44.25 -14.75 1.03
CA LEU A 219 44.77 -13.45 1.46
C LEU A 219 44.69 -12.38 0.36
N GLU A 220 44.96 -12.78 -0.89
CA GLU A 220 44.85 -11.89 -2.03
C GLU A 220 43.39 -11.58 -2.34
N ILE A 221 42.52 -12.59 -2.33
CA ILE A 221 41.09 -12.44 -2.55
C ILE A 221 40.48 -11.44 -1.55
N PHE A 222 40.75 -11.62 -0.28
CA PHE A 222 40.22 -10.71 0.76
C PHE A 222 40.85 -9.31 0.73
N ARG A 223 42.13 -9.17 0.26
CA ARG A 223 42.74 -7.86 0.07
C ARG A 223 42.03 -6.99 -0.96
N TYR A 224 41.45 -7.58 -1.99
CA TYR A 224 40.72 -6.88 -3.05
C TYR A 224 39.19 -6.87 -2.82
N ALA A 225 38.72 -7.39 -1.68
CA ALA A 225 37.32 -7.37 -1.32
C ALA A 225 36.81 -5.93 -1.12
N ALA A 226 35.98 -5.47 -2.05
CA ALA A 226 35.39 -4.12 -2.06
C ALA A 226 34.07 -4.05 -1.27
N GLY A 227 33.43 -2.88 -1.26
CA GLY A 227 32.22 -2.59 -0.49
C GLY A 227 31.10 -3.62 -0.67
N GLY A 228 30.79 -4.02 -1.91
CA GLY A 228 29.72 -4.98 -2.17
C GLY A 228 29.95 -6.36 -1.51
N PHE A 229 31.21 -6.83 -1.49
CA PHE A 229 31.54 -8.07 -0.79
C PHE A 229 31.33 -7.91 0.73
N ARG A 230 31.83 -6.82 1.31
CA ARG A 230 31.69 -6.51 2.74
C ARG A 230 30.23 -6.41 3.16
N ASP A 231 29.42 -5.71 2.38
CA ASP A 231 28.01 -5.51 2.69
C ASP A 231 27.23 -6.83 2.63
N PHE A 232 27.46 -7.67 1.61
CA PHE A 232 26.79 -8.95 1.47
C PHE A 232 27.23 -9.96 2.53
N THR A 233 28.54 -10.00 2.88
CA THR A 233 29.09 -10.98 3.82
C THR A 233 29.02 -10.53 5.27
N ARG A 234 28.59 -9.31 5.57
CA ARG A 234 28.45 -8.80 6.95
C ARG A 234 27.65 -9.73 7.85
N ILE A 235 26.58 -10.31 7.31
CA ILE A 235 25.71 -11.23 8.04
C ILE A 235 26.36 -12.58 8.36
N ALA A 236 27.45 -12.96 7.70
CA ALA A 236 28.25 -14.14 8.07
C ALA A 236 29.07 -13.96 9.36
N GLY A 237 29.09 -12.75 9.94
CA GLY A 237 29.63 -12.49 11.28
C GLY A 237 28.68 -12.83 12.43
N SER A 238 27.48 -13.31 12.15
CA SER A 238 26.48 -13.69 13.16
C SER A 238 26.89 -14.98 13.90
N ASP A 239 26.30 -15.20 15.09
CA ASP A 239 26.59 -16.37 15.93
C ASP A 239 26.34 -17.69 15.18
N PRO A 240 27.35 -18.55 15.01
CA PRO A 240 27.24 -19.78 14.23
C PRO A 240 26.37 -20.84 14.92
N VAL A 241 26.27 -20.87 16.24
CA VAL A 241 25.46 -21.84 16.99
C VAL A 241 23.98 -21.50 16.81
N MET A 242 23.64 -20.22 16.92
CA MET A 242 22.27 -19.76 16.68
C MET A 242 21.81 -20.15 15.26
N TRP A 243 22.63 -19.91 14.24
CA TRP A 243 22.28 -20.23 12.85
C TRP A 243 22.23 -21.72 12.57
N HIS A 244 23.16 -22.52 13.15
CA HIS A 244 23.07 -23.97 13.14
C HIS A 244 21.70 -24.44 13.62
N ASP A 245 21.25 -23.96 14.77
CA ASP A 245 19.99 -24.33 15.37
C ASP A 245 18.77 -23.91 14.51
N ILE A 246 18.80 -22.71 13.93
CA ILE A 246 17.75 -22.21 13.03
C ILE A 246 17.63 -23.06 11.78
N PHE A 247 18.75 -23.42 11.14
CA PHE A 247 18.73 -24.26 9.93
C PHE A 247 18.17 -25.66 10.21
N LEU A 248 18.47 -26.23 11.36
CA LEU A 248 17.91 -27.53 11.75
C LEU A 248 16.43 -27.43 12.10
N ALA A 249 16.02 -26.36 12.78
CA ALA A 249 14.63 -26.15 13.19
C ALA A 249 13.70 -25.90 11.99
N ASN A 250 14.16 -25.17 10.97
CA ASN A 250 13.41 -24.85 9.74
C ASN A 250 13.92 -25.61 8.49
N ARG A 251 14.44 -26.82 8.70
CA ARG A 251 15.16 -27.59 7.69
C ARG A 251 14.37 -27.77 6.38
N GLU A 252 13.09 -28.09 6.45
CA GLU A 252 12.30 -28.43 5.28
C GLU A 252 12.06 -27.22 4.37
N ALA A 253 11.71 -26.06 4.95
CA ALA A 253 11.51 -24.83 4.20
C ALA A 253 12.82 -24.30 3.63
N VAL A 254 13.93 -24.39 4.38
CA VAL A 254 15.24 -24.01 3.92
C VAL A 254 15.69 -24.85 2.73
N LEU A 255 15.50 -26.18 2.76
CA LEU A 255 15.88 -27.05 1.66
C LEU A 255 15.05 -26.75 0.39
N ARG A 256 13.73 -26.56 0.50
CA ARG A 256 12.89 -26.18 -0.65
C ARG A 256 13.36 -24.87 -1.28
N THR A 257 13.64 -23.87 -0.45
CA THR A 257 14.10 -22.55 -0.93
C THR A 257 15.49 -22.63 -1.56
N LEU A 258 16.38 -23.41 -0.97
CA LEU A 258 17.73 -23.64 -1.50
C LEU A 258 17.71 -24.39 -2.85
N ASP A 259 16.87 -25.40 -2.99
CA ASP A 259 16.75 -26.17 -4.25
C ASP A 259 16.25 -25.24 -5.37
N THR A 260 15.22 -24.44 -5.13
CA THR A 260 14.75 -23.44 -6.12
C THR A 260 15.86 -22.46 -6.50
N PHE A 261 16.58 -21.92 -5.51
CA PHE A 261 17.68 -20.99 -5.75
C PHE A 261 18.83 -21.64 -6.54
N ARG A 262 19.14 -22.91 -6.27
CA ARG A 262 20.16 -23.66 -7.01
C ARG A 262 19.78 -23.83 -8.48
N ASP A 263 18.52 -24.18 -8.77
CA ASP A 263 18.03 -24.32 -10.13
C ASP A 263 18.13 -22.98 -10.90
N ASP A 264 17.79 -21.86 -10.26
CA ASP A 264 17.96 -20.52 -10.83
C ASP A 264 19.45 -20.18 -11.06
N LEU A 265 20.32 -20.56 -10.13
CA LEU A 265 21.76 -20.34 -10.26
C LEU A 265 22.37 -21.18 -11.36
N ASP A 266 21.94 -22.43 -11.53
CA ASP A 266 22.37 -23.31 -12.61
C ASP A 266 21.93 -22.75 -13.97
N ALA A 267 20.70 -22.27 -14.10
CA ALA A 267 20.23 -21.59 -15.31
C ALA A 267 21.05 -20.33 -15.64
N LEU A 268 21.44 -19.57 -14.63
CA LEU A 268 22.30 -18.39 -14.81
C LEU A 268 23.73 -18.77 -15.21
N ARG A 269 24.28 -19.83 -14.61
CA ARG A 269 25.57 -20.41 -14.98
C ARG A 269 25.58 -20.85 -16.45
N ASP A 270 24.53 -21.52 -16.89
CA ASP A 270 24.41 -22.00 -18.28
C ASP A 270 24.32 -20.83 -19.27
N ALA A 271 23.62 -19.74 -18.90
CA ALA A 271 23.59 -18.51 -19.67
C ALA A 271 24.98 -17.84 -19.78
N VAL A 272 25.78 -17.88 -18.72
CA VAL A 272 27.17 -17.39 -18.75
C VAL A 272 28.04 -18.28 -19.67
N ASP A 273 27.92 -19.60 -19.58
CA ASP A 273 28.67 -20.55 -20.37
C ASP A 273 28.34 -20.42 -21.87
N ALA A 274 27.06 -20.23 -22.19
CA ALA A 274 26.61 -20.01 -23.58
C ALA A 274 26.87 -18.59 -24.11
N GLY A 275 27.31 -17.66 -23.27
CA GLY A 275 27.46 -16.25 -23.65
C GLY A 275 26.13 -15.56 -23.98
N ASP A 276 25.01 -16.06 -23.43
CA ASP A 276 23.67 -15.48 -23.63
C ASP A 276 23.48 -14.17 -22.83
N GLY A 277 23.99 -13.09 -23.41
CA GLY A 277 23.89 -11.75 -22.84
C GLY A 277 22.46 -11.27 -22.69
N HIS A 278 21.52 -11.76 -23.51
CA HIS A 278 20.11 -11.36 -23.40
C HIS A 278 19.45 -11.95 -22.16
N GLN A 279 19.66 -13.25 -21.90
CA GLN A 279 19.16 -13.91 -20.70
C GLN A 279 19.76 -13.29 -19.44
N LEU A 280 21.08 -13.03 -19.42
CA LEU A 280 21.77 -12.38 -18.31
C LEU A 280 21.20 -10.99 -18.02
N LEU A 281 21.07 -10.16 -19.08
CA LEU A 281 20.50 -8.82 -18.94
C LEU A 281 19.06 -8.87 -18.39
N GLY A 282 18.27 -9.84 -18.85
CA GLY A 282 16.90 -10.04 -18.38
C GLY A 282 16.83 -10.34 -16.88
N VAL A 283 17.69 -11.26 -16.38
CA VAL A 283 17.77 -11.60 -14.95
C VAL A 283 18.21 -10.37 -14.11
N PHE A 284 19.27 -9.68 -14.56
CA PHE A 284 19.81 -8.54 -13.82
C PHE A 284 18.84 -7.35 -13.79
N THR A 285 18.11 -7.12 -14.89
CA THR A 285 17.09 -6.09 -14.95
C THR A 285 15.93 -6.40 -14.00
N ARG A 286 15.40 -7.63 -14.00
CA ARG A 286 14.36 -8.05 -13.06
C ARG A 286 14.81 -7.90 -11.62
N ALA A 287 16.03 -8.34 -11.30
CA ALA A 287 16.59 -8.24 -9.95
C ALA A 287 16.75 -6.78 -9.49
N ARG A 288 17.27 -5.90 -10.36
CA ARG A 288 17.38 -4.46 -10.10
C ARG A 288 16.03 -3.84 -9.80
N VAL A 289 15.06 -4.11 -10.66
CA VAL A 289 13.68 -3.59 -10.53
C VAL A 289 13.03 -4.07 -9.23
N ALA A 290 13.14 -5.37 -8.92
CA ALA A 290 12.63 -5.93 -7.68
C ALA A 290 13.29 -5.28 -6.44
N ARG A 291 14.61 -5.05 -6.49
CA ARG A 291 15.35 -4.40 -5.40
C ARG A 291 14.94 -2.93 -5.20
N GLU A 292 14.73 -2.20 -6.28
CA GLU A 292 14.23 -0.82 -6.24
C GLU A 292 12.82 -0.75 -5.67
N HIS A 293 11.94 -1.66 -6.08
CA HIS A 293 10.59 -1.78 -5.55
C HIS A 293 10.60 -2.10 -4.05
N PHE A 294 11.39 -3.09 -3.64
CA PHE A 294 11.57 -3.44 -2.23
C PHE A 294 12.11 -2.27 -1.41
N SER A 295 13.09 -1.52 -1.93
CA SER A 295 13.61 -0.33 -1.27
C SER A 295 12.54 0.77 -1.12
N LYS A 296 11.69 0.94 -2.12
CA LYS A 296 10.55 1.87 -2.07
C LYS A 296 9.51 1.40 -1.04
N ILE A 297 9.21 0.09 -0.97
CA ILE A 297 8.32 -0.48 0.06
C ILE A 297 8.88 -0.21 1.45
N LEU A 298 10.18 -0.43 1.68
CA LEU A 298 10.81 -0.19 2.98
C LEU A 298 10.85 1.30 3.33
N ALA A 299 11.25 2.15 2.37
CA ALA A 299 11.24 3.60 2.55
C ALA A 299 9.82 4.13 2.78
N ARG A 300 8.85 3.54 2.11
CA ARG A 300 7.43 3.84 2.25
C ARG A 300 6.87 3.32 3.57
N ARG A 301 7.26 2.12 4.04
CA ARG A 301 6.93 1.65 5.39
C ARG A 301 7.50 2.61 6.44
N ALA A 302 8.75 3.01 6.33
CA ALA A 302 9.33 4.02 7.22
C ALA A 302 8.58 5.37 7.13
N TYR A 303 8.09 5.75 5.95
CA TYR A 303 7.27 6.94 5.73
C TYR A 303 5.83 6.73 6.22
N VAL A 304 5.23 5.57 5.95
CA VAL A 304 3.89 5.16 6.42
C VAL A 304 3.91 4.87 7.92
N ASP A 305 4.96 4.27 8.48
CA ASP A 305 5.13 4.09 9.92
C ASP A 305 5.35 5.42 10.64
N ALA A 306 6.01 6.38 9.98
CA ALA A 306 6.06 7.77 10.45
C ALA A 306 4.69 8.49 10.31
N MET A 307 3.83 8.03 9.38
CA MET A 307 2.48 8.56 9.14
C MET A 307 1.36 7.79 9.86
N HIS A 308 1.54 6.51 10.22
CA HIS A 308 0.57 5.73 11.01
C HIS A 308 0.61 6.05 12.52
N SER A 309 1.53 6.89 12.97
CA SER A 309 1.37 7.53 14.27
C SER A 309 0.36 8.67 14.12
N THR A 310 -0.94 8.31 14.18
CA THR A 310 -2.06 9.22 14.44
C THR A 310 -2.14 10.48 13.58
N ASP A 311 -3.23 10.60 12.80
CA ASP A 311 -3.71 11.82 12.15
C ASP A 311 -2.64 12.69 11.48
N LEU A 312 -2.33 12.38 10.21
CA LEU A 312 -1.61 13.36 9.39
C LEU A 312 -2.51 14.59 9.24
N ILE A 313 -2.13 15.65 9.91
CA ILE A 313 -2.86 16.90 9.91
C ILE A 313 -2.16 17.90 8.98
N PHE A 314 -2.92 18.46 8.05
CA PHE A 314 -2.47 19.62 7.30
C PHE A 314 -2.91 20.89 8.02
N LEU A 315 -1.96 21.76 8.31
CA LEU A 315 -2.23 23.13 8.76
C LEU A 315 -2.12 24.07 7.54
N ALA A 316 -3.26 24.44 6.99
CA ALA A 316 -3.37 25.33 5.87
C ALA A 316 -3.62 26.76 6.37
N LYS A 317 -2.70 27.69 6.05
CA LYS A 317 -2.77 29.08 6.50
C LYS A 317 -3.39 29.98 5.43
N PRO A 318 -4.08 31.07 5.83
CA PRO A 318 -4.52 32.09 4.89
C PRO A 318 -3.40 32.51 3.92
N GLY A 319 -3.73 32.60 2.64
CA GLY A 319 -2.77 32.85 1.58
C GLY A 319 -2.92 34.20 0.93
N SER A 320 -2.02 34.47 0.01
CA SER A 320 -2.03 35.65 -0.88
C SER A 320 -2.22 35.21 -2.32
N SER A 321 -1.79 36.04 -3.31
CA SER A 321 -1.82 35.69 -4.72
C SER A 321 -0.90 34.52 -5.05
N LEU A 322 -1.32 33.71 -6.02
CA LEU A 322 -0.51 32.68 -6.62
C LEU A 322 0.14 33.15 -7.91
N ALA A 323 1.37 32.69 -8.17
CA ALA A 323 2.06 32.97 -9.39
C ALA A 323 3.00 31.84 -9.80
N GLY A 324 3.29 31.72 -11.07
CA GLY A 324 4.28 30.80 -11.60
C GLY A 324 3.78 29.94 -12.76
N ARG A 325 4.62 28.99 -13.12
CA ARG A 325 4.35 27.96 -14.13
C ARG A 325 4.67 26.61 -13.49
N ILE A 326 3.71 25.73 -13.43
CA ILE A 326 3.87 24.40 -12.83
C ILE A 326 3.33 23.30 -13.74
N ARG A 327 3.86 22.12 -13.57
CA ARG A 327 3.31 20.89 -14.16
C ARG A 327 2.87 19.98 -13.02
N VAL A 328 1.57 19.69 -12.97
CA VAL A 328 1.01 18.71 -12.01
C VAL A 328 1.34 17.29 -12.45
N PRO A 329 1.23 16.28 -11.56
CA PRO A 329 1.49 14.90 -11.92
C PRO A 329 0.70 14.40 -13.12
N GLY A 330 1.22 13.36 -13.78
CA GLY A 330 0.58 12.72 -14.92
C GLY A 330 -0.80 12.16 -14.62
N ASP A 331 -1.64 12.10 -15.67
CA ASP A 331 -3.00 11.60 -15.59
C ASP A 331 -3.03 10.15 -15.05
N LYS A 332 -3.77 9.94 -13.96
CA LYS A 332 -3.91 8.67 -13.28
C LYS A 332 -4.51 7.60 -14.19
N SER A 333 -5.57 7.93 -14.91
CA SER A 333 -6.30 7.00 -15.80
C SER A 333 -5.45 6.54 -16.97
N ILE A 334 -4.65 7.44 -17.55
CA ILE A 334 -3.73 7.15 -18.64
C ILE A 334 -2.52 6.35 -18.11
N SER A 335 -1.99 6.69 -16.93
CA SER A 335 -0.89 5.96 -16.32
C SER A 335 -1.22 4.49 -16.08
N HIS A 336 -2.39 4.17 -15.52
CA HIS A 336 -2.85 2.78 -15.37
C HIS A 336 -2.90 2.04 -16.70
N ARG A 337 -3.49 2.67 -17.71
CA ARG A 337 -3.68 2.05 -19.04
C ARG A 337 -2.38 1.89 -19.81
N SER A 338 -1.41 2.80 -19.62
CA SER A 338 -0.07 2.66 -20.21
C SER A 338 0.60 1.36 -19.76
N ILE A 339 0.50 1.04 -18.46
CA ILE A 339 1.02 -0.22 -17.94
C ILE A 339 0.25 -1.41 -18.50
N MET A 340 -1.07 -1.37 -18.47
CA MET A 340 -1.92 -2.49 -18.93
C MET A 340 -1.70 -2.78 -20.42
N LEU A 341 -1.86 -1.78 -21.26
CA LEU A 341 -1.78 -1.95 -22.72
C LEU A 341 -0.34 -2.15 -23.18
N GLY A 342 0.64 -1.44 -22.59
CA GLY A 342 2.05 -1.66 -22.86
C GLY A 342 2.52 -3.07 -22.52
N SER A 343 2.00 -3.65 -21.45
CA SER A 343 2.30 -5.03 -21.05
C SER A 343 1.74 -6.06 -22.01
N LEU A 344 0.58 -5.79 -22.60
CA LEU A 344 -0.11 -6.66 -23.56
C LEU A 344 0.30 -6.40 -25.01
N ALA A 345 1.07 -5.36 -25.27
CA ALA A 345 1.56 -5.06 -26.62
C ALA A 345 2.70 -5.97 -27.03
N GLU A 346 2.90 -6.11 -28.35
CA GLU A 346 4.11 -6.71 -28.90
C GLU A 346 5.18 -5.61 -29.08
N GLY A 347 6.35 -5.79 -28.46
CA GLY A 347 7.48 -4.85 -28.49
C GLY A 347 7.67 -4.06 -27.19
N THR A 348 8.44 -2.98 -27.26
CA THR A 348 8.79 -2.15 -26.11
C THR A 348 8.05 -0.84 -26.15
N THR A 349 7.26 -0.56 -25.11
CA THR A 349 6.54 0.70 -24.93
C THR A 349 7.33 1.60 -24.00
N GLU A 350 7.56 2.85 -24.43
CA GLU A 350 8.18 3.88 -23.63
C GLU A 350 7.11 4.87 -23.13
N VAL A 351 7.08 5.11 -21.83
CA VAL A 351 6.13 6.02 -21.17
C VAL A 351 6.90 7.15 -20.51
N GLU A 352 6.49 8.38 -20.78
CA GLU A 352 6.97 9.58 -20.10
C GLU A 352 5.81 10.28 -19.37
N GLY A 353 6.09 10.94 -18.26
CA GLY A 353 5.06 11.63 -17.46
C GLY A 353 4.19 10.69 -16.62
N PHE A 354 4.60 9.44 -16.42
CA PHE A 354 3.88 8.46 -15.62
C PHE A 354 3.64 8.95 -14.20
N LEU A 355 2.44 8.79 -13.67
CA LEU A 355 2.10 9.09 -12.28
C LEU A 355 2.75 8.08 -11.34
N GLU A 356 3.71 8.51 -10.54
CA GLU A 356 4.36 7.70 -9.51
C GLU A 356 3.53 7.63 -8.20
N GLY A 357 2.21 7.67 -8.30
CA GLY A 357 1.28 7.48 -7.19
C GLY A 357 1.04 6.00 -6.89
N GLU A 358 0.64 5.73 -5.66
CA GLU A 358 0.47 4.37 -5.13
C GLU A 358 -0.44 3.49 -5.97
N ASP A 359 -1.53 4.04 -6.44
CA ASP A 359 -2.50 3.33 -7.25
C ASP A 359 -1.90 2.84 -8.59
N ALA A 360 -1.15 3.71 -9.28
CA ALA A 360 -0.50 3.36 -10.54
C ALA A 360 0.67 2.39 -10.33
N LEU A 361 1.39 2.53 -9.21
CA LEU A 361 2.46 1.60 -8.84
C LEU A 361 1.94 0.21 -8.47
N ALA A 362 0.75 0.10 -7.87
CA ALA A 362 0.12 -1.20 -7.63
C ALA A 362 -0.22 -1.93 -8.94
N THR A 363 -0.72 -1.21 -9.96
CA THR A 363 -0.94 -1.78 -11.30
C THR A 363 0.37 -2.24 -11.92
N LEU A 364 1.41 -1.43 -11.88
CA LEU A 364 2.72 -1.76 -12.41
C LEU A 364 3.28 -3.02 -11.75
N GLN A 365 3.16 -3.13 -10.43
CA GLN A 365 3.62 -4.32 -9.70
C GLN A 365 2.82 -5.57 -10.08
N ALA A 366 1.52 -5.46 -10.24
CA ALA A 366 0.70 -6.60 -10.67
C ALA A 366 1.17 -7.19 -12.01
N PHE A 367 1.55 -6.35 -12.98
CA PHE A 367 2.08 -6.84 -14.25
C PHE A 367 3.48 -7.42 -14.14
N ARG A 368 4.33 -6.91 -13.24
CA ARG A 368 5.61 -7.54 -12.89
C ARG A 368 5.40 -8.92 -12.29
N ASP A 369 4.44 -9.06 -11.38
CA ASP A 369 4.10 -10.34 -10.75
C ASP A 369 3.54 -11.34 -11.78
N MET A 370 2.97 -10.86 -12.88
CA MET A 370 2.53 -11.68 -14.02
C MET A 370 3.61 -11.84 -15.11
N GLY A 371 4.86 -11.56 -14.81
CA GLY A 371 6.01 -11.87 -15.65
C GLY A 371 6.38 -10.83 -16.70
N VAL A 372 5.81 -9.62 -16.66
CA VAL A 372 6.18 -8.52 -17.56
C VAL A 372 7.42 -7.80 -17.02
N VAL A 373 8.41 -7.60 -17.86
CA VAL A 373 9.59 -6.80 -17.53
C VAL A 373 9.24 -5.32 -17.70
N ILE A 374 9.22 -4.58 -16.58
CA ILE A 374 8.92 -3.15 -16.57
C ILE A 374 10.05 -2.43 -15.83
N GLU A 375 10.75 -1.56 -16.53
CA GLU A 375 11.82 -0.73 -15.99
C GLU A 375 11.26 0.62 -15.51
N GLY A 376 11.76 1.13 -14.40
CA GLY A 376 11.25 2.36 -13.79
C GLY A 376 10.12 2.11 -12.77
N PRO A 377 9.35 3.16 -12.38
CA PRO A 377 9.46 4.53 -12.88
C PRO A 377 10.72 5.27 -12.37
N HIS A 378 11.28 6.10 -13.23
CA HIS A 378 12.38 6.99 -12.91
C HIS A 378 12.03 8.39 -13.39
N HIS A 379 11.67 9.29 -12.50
CA HIS A 379 11.19 10.64 -12.83
C HIS A 379 10.08 10.62 -13.89
N GLY A 380 9.09 9.77 -13.69
CA GLY A 380 7.96 9.61 -14.60
C GLY A 380 8.26 8.81 -15.88
N ARG A 381 9.44 8.22 -16.03
CA ARG A 381 9.78 7.37 -17.18
C ARG A 381 9.62 5.91 -16.85
N VAL A 382 8.92 5.18 -17.71
CA VAL A 382 8.70 3.73 -17.59
C VAL A 382 8.95 3.09 -18.95
N THR A 383 9.71 1.99 -18.97
CA THR A 383 9.91 1.16 -20.16
C THR A 383 9.27 -0.20 -19.94
N ILE A 384 8.36 -0.60 -20.83
CA ILE A 384 7.56 -1.82 -20.70
C ILE A 384 7.91 -2.76 -21.85
N HIS A 385 8.43 -3.93 -21.52
CA HIS A 385 8.68 -4.99 -22.49
C HIS A 385 7.44 -5.87 -22.56
N GLY A 386 6.57 -5.56 -23.54
CA GLY A 386 5.29 -6.22 -23.69
C GLY A 386 5.41 -7.68 -24.06
N VAL A 387 4.49 -8.48 -23.56
CA VAL A 387 4.47 -9.95 -23.72
C VAL A 387 3.40 -10.44 -24.70
N GLY A 388 2.64 -9.50 -25.29
CA GLY A 388 1.48 -9.81 -26.13
C GLY A 388 0.24 -10.18 -25.31
N LEU A 389 -0.91 -10.28 -25.97
CA LEU A 389 -2.21 -10.54 -25.31
C LEU A 389 -2.24 -11.87 -24.52
N HIS A 390 -1.44 -12.85 -24.91
CA HIS A 390 -1.43 -14.20 -24.31
C HIS A 390 -0.12 -14.55 -23.58
N GLY A 391 0.75 -13.57 -23.33
CA GLY A 391 2.08 -13.82 -22.74
C GLY A 391 2.15 -13.64 -21.23
N LEU A 392 1.07 -13.27 -20.55
CA LEU A 392 1.05 -13.15 -19.08
C LEU A 392 1.21 -14.52 -18.42
N LYS A 393 1.88 -14.55 -17.28
CA LYS A 393 2.13 -15.75 -16.47
C LYS A 393 1.32 -15.70 -15.19
N ALA A 394 1.00 -16.87 -14.62
CA ALA A 394 0.35 -16.98 -13.33
C ALA A 394 1.20 -16.29 -12.25
N PRO A 395 0.64 -15.38 -11.46
CA PRO A 395 1.34 -14.79 -10.33
C PRO A 395 1.56 -15.82 -9.22
N ALA A 396 2.62 -15.64 -8.43
CA ALA A 396 2.94 -16.54 -7.31
C ALA A 396 1.94 -16.46 -6.13
N GLY A 397 1.12 -15.42 -6.08
CA GLY A 397 0.14 -15.19 -5.02
C GLY A 397 -0.90 -14.15 -5.42
N PRO A 398 -1.75 -13.72 -4.47
CA PRO A 398 -2.73 -12.68 -4.74
C PRO A 398 -2.08 -11.37 -5.22
N LEU A 399 -2.73 -10.72 -6.19
CA LEU A 399 -2.34 -9.41 -6.66
C LEU A 399 -2.95 -8.33 -5.76
N TYR A 400 -2.11 -7.54 -5.14
CA TYR A 400 -2.53 -6.48 -4.21
C TYR A 400 -2.70 -5.15 -4.96
N MET A 401 -3.93 -4.62 -4.96
CA MET A 401 -4.30 -3.40 -5.68
C MET A 401 -4.21 -2.12 -4.84
N GLY A 402 -3.75 -2.19 -3.59
CA GLY A 402 -3.76 -1.04 -2.68
C GLY A 402 -5.16 -0.48 -2.51
N ASN A 403 -5.32 0.84 -2.71
CA ASN A 403 -6.62 1.54 -2.69
C ASN A 403 -7.25 1.67 -4.08
N SER A 404 -6.64 1.10 -5.12
CA SER A 404 -7.03 1.36 -6.50
C SER A 404 -8.25 0.56 -6.97
N GLY A 405 -9.43 1.15 -6.89
CA GLY A 405 -10.63 0.61 -7.52
C GLY A 405 -10.55 0.56 -9.05
N THR A 406 -9.77 1.45 -9.66
CA THR A 406 -9.49 1.44 -11.11
C THR A 406 -8.74 0.18 -11.51
N SER A 407 -7.61 -0.11 -10.82
CA SER A 407 -6.82 -1.30 -11.11
C SER A 407 -7.65 -2.58 -10.97
N MET A 408 -8.36 -2.72 -9.85
CA MET A 408 -9.14 -3.92 -9.58
C MET A 408 -10.24 -4.15 -10.63
N ARG A 409 -10.96 -3.09 -11.03
CA ARG A 409 -12.05 -3.23 -12.01
C ARG A 409 -11.56 -3.49 -13.43
N LEU A 410 -10.52 -2.76 -13.88
CA LEU A 410 -10.00 -2.95 -15.24
C LEU A 410 -9.29 -4.30 -15.37
N LEU A 411 -8.47 -4.68 -14.38
CA LEU A 411 -7.80 -5.98 -14.37
C LEU A 411 -8.78 -7.15 -14.32
N SER A 412 -9.94 -7.01 -13.67
CA SER A 412 -10.97 -8.06 -13.69
C SER A 412 -11.38 -8.44 -15.10
N GLY A 413 -11.53 -7.45 -16.00
CA GLY A 413 -11.84 -7.70 -17.41
C GLY A 413 -10.72 -8.40 -18.16
N LEU A 414 -9.49 -7.92 -17.98
CA LEU A 414 -8.29 -8.44 -18.63
C LEU A 414 -7.95 -9.86 -18.16
N LEU A 415 -8.11 -10.13 -16.85
CA LEU A 415 -7.76 -11.42 -16.25
C LEU A 415 -8.84 -12.49 -16.45
N ALA A 416 -10.07 -12.11 -16.76
CA ALA A 416 -11.19 -13.03 -16.97
C ALA A 416 -10.96 -14.05 -18.09
N ALA A 417 -10.08 -13.75 -19.03
CA ALA A 417 -9.75 -14.63 -20.18
C ALA A 417 -8.36 -15.28 -20.10
N GLN A 418 -7.61 -15.05 -19.01
CA GLN A 418 -6.28 -15.63 -18.88
C GLN A 418 -6.34 -17.14 -18.56
N PRO A 419 -5.30 -17.92 -18.91
CA PRO A 419 -5.32 -19.39 -18.71
C PRO A 419 -5.05 -19.82 -17.26
N PHE A 420 -4.93 -18.89 -16.31
CA PHE A 420 -4.58 -19.15 -14.91
C PHE A 420 -5.55 -18.45 -13.95
N ASP A 421 -5.67 -19.00 -12.75
CA ASP A 421 -6.45 -18.41 -11.65
C ASP A 421 -5.74 -17.19 -11.07
N THR A 422 -6.50 -16.18 -10.64
CA THR A 422 -5.96 -14.96 -10.03
C THR A 422 -6.86 -14.49 -8.91
N THR A 423 -6.27 -14.04 -7.82
CA THR A 423 -7.00 -13.38 -6.73
C THR A 423 -6.58 -11.93 -6.62
N LEU A 424 -7.55 -11.01 -6.65
CA LEU A 424 -7.32 -9.58 -6.47
C LEU A 424 -7.71 -9.17 -5.05
N THR A 425 -6.80 -8.52 -4.35
CA THR A 425 -6.99 -8.00 -2.98
C THR A 425 -6.68 -6.52 -2.93
N GLY A 426 -7.06 -5.87 -1.84
CA GLY A 426 -6.77 -4.46 -1.62
C GLY A 426 -6.75 -4.10 -0.15
N ASP A 427 -6.58 -2.82 0.14
CA ASP A 427 -6.59 -2.30 1.50
C ASP A 427 -8.01 -2.33 2.12
N ALA A 428 -8.12 -1.91 3.38
CA ALA A 428 -9.38 -1.88 4.11
C ALA A 428 -10.46 -0.99 3.45
N SER A 429 -10.06 0.07 2.75
CA SER A 429 -10.98 0.95 2.02
C SER A 429 -11.47 0.30 0.74
N LEU A 430 -10.56 -0.27 -0.08
CA LEU A 430 -10.93 -0.95 -1.32
C LEU A 430 -11.78 -2.19 -1.03
N SER A 431 -11.50 -2.91 0.05
CA SER A 431 -12.25 -4.11 0.47
C SER A 431 -13.72 -3.84 0.81
N LYS A 432 -14.10 -2.59 1.02
CA LYS A 432 -15.52 -2.19 1.26
C LYS A 432 -16.27 -1.80 -0.02
N ARG A 433 -15.56 -1.62 -1.15
CA ARG A 433 -16.17 -1.11 -2.38
C ARG A 433 -16.89 -2.22 -3.15
N PRO A 434 -18.09 -1.96 -3.74
CA PRO A 434 -18.82 -2.95 -4.51
C PRO A 434 -18.12 -3.23 -5.86
N MET A 435 -17.93 -4.52 -6.16
CA MET A 435 -17.34 -5.00 -7.42
C MET A 435 -18.34 -5.71 -8.33
N ASN A 436 -19.58 -5.88 -7.88
CA ASN A 436 -20.65 -6.49 -8.70
C ASN A 436 -20.91 -5.74 -10.01
N ARG A 437 -20.60 -4.44 -10.09
CA ARG A 437 -20.75 -3.63 -11.32
C ARG A 437 -19.92 -4.19 -12.48
N VAL A 438 -18.79 -4.83 -12.20
CA VAL A 438 -17.95 -5.49 -13.22
C VAL A 438 -18.10 -7.01 -13.18
N ALA A 439 -18.29 -7.63 -12.02
CA ALA A 439 -18.39 -9.08 -11.90
C ALA A 439 -19.64 -9.64 -12.59
N LYS A 440 -20.79 -8.96 -12.49
CA LYS A 440 -22.04 -9.40 -13.15
C LYS A 440 -21.90 -9.46 -14.67
N PRO A 441 -21.59 -8.36 -15.37
CA PRO A 441 -21.47 -8.41 -16.83
C PRO A 441 -20.34 -9.32 -17.32
N LEU A 442 -19.23 -9.44 -16.58
CA LEU A 442 -18.19 -10.40 -16.93
C LEU A 442 -18.67 -11.85 -16.86
N ARG A 443 -19.48 -12.19 -15.85
CA ARG A 443 -20.12 -13.53 -15.77
C ARG A 443 -21.07 -13.78 -16.94
N GLU A 444 -21.78 -12.77 -17.41
CA GLU A 444 -22.62 -12.86 -18.62
C GLU A 444 -21.78 -13.12 -19.87
N MET A 445 -20.54 -12.61 -19.93
CA MET A 445 -19.57 -12.94 -20.99
C MET A 445 -18.98 -14.36 -20.85
N GLY A 446 -19.22 -15.08 -19.76
CA GLY A 446 -18.69 -16.42 -19.51
C GLY A 446 -17.53 -16.49 -18.52
N ALA A 447 -17.18 -15.40 -17.86
CA ALA A 447 -16.18 -15.40 -16.80
C ALA A 447 -16.69 -16.11 -15.54
N VAL A 448 -15.78 -16.75 -14.80
CA VAL A 448 -16.06 -17.31 -13.48
C VAL A 448 -15.33 -16.47 -12.43
N ILE A 449 -16.07 -15.65 -11.71
CA ILE A 449 -15.56 -14.72 -10.71
C ILE A 449 -16.28 -14.95 -9.40
N GLU A 450 -15.55 -15.31 -8.37
CA GLU A 450 -16.00 -15.38 -6.98
C GLU A 450 -15.70 -14.06 -6.29
N THR A 451 -16.64 -13.59 -5.49
CA THR A 451 -16.48 -12.34 -4.71
C THR A 451 -16.64 -12.63 -3.23
N GLY A 452 -16.11 -11.77 -2.39
CA GLY A 452 -16.47 -11.73 -0.99
C GLY A 452 -17.95 -11.39 -0.77
N PRO A 453 -18.40 -11.33 0.50
CA PRO A 453 -19.79 -10.98 0.84
C PRO A 453 -20.24 -9.68 0.16
N GLU A 454 -21.50 -9.62 -0.26
CA GLU A 454 -22.11 -8.46 -0.93
C GLU A 454 -21.41 -8.01 -2.24
N GLY A 455 -20.64 -8.92 -2.86
CA GLY A 455 -19.93 -8.60 -4.11
C GLY A 455 -18.71 -7.70 -3.90
N ARG A 456 -18.08 -7.78 -2.75
CA ARG A 456 -16.86 -7.04 -2.37
C ARG A 456 -15.60 -7.87 -2.60
N PRO A 457 -14.41 -7.25 -2.59
CA PRO A 457 -13.14 -7.98 -2.57
C PRO A 457 -13.02 -8.93 -1.34
N PRO A 458 -12.20 -9.99 -1.43
CA PRO A 458 -11.35 -10.34 -2.56
C PRO A 458 -12.13 -10.87 -3.77
N LEU A 459 -11.56 -10.69 -4.97
CA LEU A 459 -12.08 -11.26 -6.20
C LEU A 459 -11.20 -12.44 -6.62
N THR A 460 -11.77 -13.63 -6.74
CA THR A 460 -11.08 -14.79 -7.31
C THR A 460 -11.60 -15.04 -8.71
N ILE A 461 -10.74 -14.87 -9.71
CA ILE A 461 -11.03 -15.02 -11.12
C ILE A 461 -10.45 -16.34 -11.58
N LYS A 462 -11.32 -17.25 -12.06
CA LYS A 462 -10.90 -18.56 -12.54
C LYS A 462 -10.40 -18.47 -13.98
N GLY A 463 -9.24 -19.02 -14.23
CA GLY A 463 -8.60 -19.06 -15.54
C GLY A 463 -9.23 -20.08 -16.49
N GLY A 464 -8.78 -20.02 -17.76
CA GLY A 464 -9.16 -20.96 -18.79
C GLY A 464 -10.59 -20.83 -19.32
N GLN A 465 -11.28 -19.74 -19.00
CA GLN A 465 -12.63 -19.47 -19.49
C GLN A 465 -12.62 -18.94 -20.93
N ARG A 466 -13.63 -19.32 -21.70
CA ARG A 466 -13.85 -18.78 -23.05
C ARG A 466 -14.92 -17.71 -22.96
N LEU A 467 -14.52 -16.47 -23.14
CA LEU A 467 -15.44 -15.36 -23.15
C LEU A 467 -16.15 -15.24 -24.49
N THR A 468 -17.43 -14.84 -24.43
CA THR A 468 -18.24 -14.50 -25.60
C THR A 468 -18.51 -13.01 -25.60
N GLY A 469 -18.34 -12.34 -26.71
CA GLY A 469 -18.69 -10.93 -26.87
C GLY A 469 -20.18 -10.71 -26.69
N MET A 470 -20.54 -9.54 -26.18
CA MET A 470 -21.93 -9.16 -25.95
C MET A 470 -22.18 -7.69 -26.25
N ALA A 471 -23.43 -7.32 -26.49
CA ALA A 471 -23.88 -5.94 -26.42
C ALA A 471 -24.39 -5.67 -25.01
N TYR A 472 -23.79 -4.69 -24.34
CA TYR A 472 -24.12 -4.36 -22.95
C TYR A 472 -24.57 -2.90 -22.83
N ASP A 473 -25.82 -2.72 -22.43
CA ASP A 473 -26.38 -1.41 -22.11
C ASP A 473 -26.12 -1.14 -20.62
N MET A 474 -25.23 -0.20 -20.31
CA MET A 474 -24.91 0.11 -18.92
C MET A 474 -26.10 0.76 -18.22
N PRO A 475 -26.54 0.25 -17.07
CA PRO A 475 -27.64 0.85 -16.31
C PRO A 475 -27.24 2.20 -15.67
N MET A 476 -25.96 2.46 -15.54
CA MET A 476 -25.37 3.65 -14.94
C MET A 476 -24.07 4.00 -15.64
N ALA A 477 -23.81 5.28 -15.88
CA ALA A 477 -22.60 5.77 -16.50
C ALA A 477 -21.37 5.42 -15.66
N SER A 478 -20.42 4.65 -16.22
CA SER A 478 -19.19 4.26 -15.54
C SER A 478 -18.08 3.96 -16.53
N ALA A 479 -17.07 4.83 -16.58
CA ALA A 479 -15.89 4.62 -17.42
C ALA A 479 -15.13 3.34 -17.05
N GLN A 480 -15.14 2.94 -15.78
CA GLN A 480 -14.45 1.74 -15.32
C GLN A 480 -15.16 0.45 -15.78
N VAL A 481 -16.49 0.42 -15.75
CA VAL A 481 -17.27 -0.71 -16.28
C VAL A 481 -17.07 -0.82 -17.79
N LYS A 482 -17.21 0.29 -18.53
CA LYS A 482 -16.95 0.34 -19.97
C LYS A 482 -15.56 -0.18 -20.30
N SER A 483 -14.53 0.34 -19.65
CA SER A 483 -13.13 -0.09 -19.85
C SER A 483 -12.92 -1.56 -19.53
N CYS A 484 -13.49 -2.05 -18.43
CA CYS A 484 -13.41 -3.47 -18.03
C CYS A 484 -13.95 -4.40 -19.13
N LEU A 485 -15.12 -4.09 -19.67
CA LEU A 485 -15.76 -4.91 -20.68
C LEU A 485 -15.06 -4.82 -22.05
N LEU A 486 -14.56 -3.64 -22.43
CA LEU A 486 -13.75 -3.49 -23.65
C LEU A 486 -12.44 -4.29 -23.55
N LEU A 487 -11.77 -4.27 -22.38
CA LEU A 487 -10.56 -5.06 -22.16
C LEU A 487 -10.83 -6.57 -22.19
N ALA A 488 -11.96 -7.03 -21.62
CA ALA A 488 -12.41 -8.41 -21.74
C ALA A 488 -12.73 -8.77 -23.21
N GLY A 489 -13.28 -7.82 -23.94
CA GLY A 489 -13.63 -7.95 -25.37
C GLY A 489 -12.42 -8.20 -26.29
N LEU A 490 -11.21 -7.84 -25.88
CA LEU A 490 -9.98 -8.16 -26.62
C LEU A 490 -9.77 -9.68 -26.78
N TYR A 491 -10.33 -10.46 -25.87
CA TYR A 491 -10.20 -11.92 -25.79
C TYR A 491 -11.50 -12.68 -26.12
N ALA A 492 -12.62 -11.99 -26.16
CA ALA A 492 -13.92 -12.62 -26.30
C ALA A 492 -14.21 -13.03 -27.75
N ALA A 493 -14.87 -14.16 -27.96
CA ALA A 493 -15.31 -14.54 -29.29
C ALA A 493 -16.41 -13.62 -29.79
N GLY A 494 -16.22 -12.98 -30.94
CA GLY A 494 -17.15 -12.00 -31.54
C GLY A 494 -16.94 -10.58 -30.98
N ASN A 495 -17.92 -9.72 -31.27
CA ASN A 495 -17.86 -8.30 -30.93
C ASN A 495 -18.34 -8.05 -29.51
N THR A 496 -17.66 -7.17 -28.82
CA THR A 496 -18.11 -6.63 -27.52
C THR A 496 -18.42 -5.15 -27.68
N SER A 497 -19.67 -4.77 -27.46
CA SER A 497 -20.12 -3.38 -27.50
C SER A 497 -20.70 -2.94 -26.17
N VAL A 498 -20.40 -1.71 -25.79
CA VAL A 498 -20.87 -1.12 -24.53
C VAL A 498 -21.52 0.21 -24.83
N THR A 499 -22.79 0.34 -24.49
CA THR A 499 -23.57 1.57 -24.64
C THR A 499 -23.69 2.26 -23.29
N GLU A 500 -23.32 3.52 -23.22
CA GLU A 500 -23.38 4.32 -22.00
C GLU A 500 -24.57 5.28 -21.97
N PRO A 501 -25.27 5.43 -20.82
CA PRO A 501 -26.44 6.31 -20.72
C PRO A 501 -26.05 7.80 -20.67
N ALA A 502 -24.83 8.12 -20.32
CA ALA A 502 -24.24 9.45 -20.36
C ALA A 502 -22.76 9.35 -20.69
N PRO A 503 -22.13 10.36 -21.31
CA PRO A 503 -20.71 10.33 -21.66
C PRO A 503 -19.82 10.08 -20.45
N THR A 504 -18.88 9.13 -20.59
CA THR A 504 -17.83 8.87 -19.61
C THR A 504 -16.45 8.97 -20.28
N ARG A 505 -15.38 8.92 -19.47
CA ARG A 505 -13.99 8.98 -19.95
C ARG A 505 -13.74 7.94 -21.04
N ASP A 506 -13.11 8.35 -22.14
CA ASP A 506 -12.84 7.54 -23.33
C ASP A 506 -11.34 7.18 -23.52
N HIS A 507 -10.57 7.25 -22.45
CA HIS A 507 -9.13 6.94 -22.49
C HIS A 507 -8.83 5.53 -22.99
N THR A 508 -9.67 4.53 -22.65
CA THR A 508 -9.46 3.16 -23.11
C THR A 508 -9.59 3.08 -24.63
N GLU A 509 -10.63 3.69 -25.20
CA GLU A 509 -10.88 3.72 -26.64
C GLU A 509 -9.75 4.45 -27.38
N ARG A 510 -9.32 5.61 -26.90
CA ARG A 510 -8.21 6.38 -27.49
C ARG A 510 -6.89 5.62 -27.41
N MET A 511 -6.57 5.06 -26.25
CA MET A 511 -5.32 4.35 -26.06
C MET A 511 -5.27 3.02 -26.81
N LEU A 512 -6.35 2.27 -26.89
CA LEU A 512 -6.43 1.08 -27.76
C LEU A 512 -6.09 1.43 -29.20
N ARG A 513 -6.65 2.52 -29.74
CA ARG A 513 -6.31 3.01 -31.09
C ARG A 513 -4.85 3.43 -31.18
N GLY A 514 -4.29 4.09 -30.16
CA GLY A 514 -2.89 4.47 -30.07
C GLY A 514 -1.92 3.28 -30.08
N PHE A 515 -2.35 2.14 -29.55
CA PHE A 515 -1.66 0.85 -29.63
C PHE A 515 -1.99 0.04 -30.89
N GLY A 516 -2.68 0.64 -31.87
CA GLY A 516 -3.01 0.02 -33.14
C GLY A 516 -4.19 -0.97 -33.10
N TYR A 517 -4.94 -1.02 -32.01
CA TYR A 517 -6.12 -1.87 -31.88
C TYR A 517 -7.38 -1.14 -32.36
N PRO A 518 -8.14 -1.70 -33.32
CA PRO A 518 -9.34 -1.01 -33.83
C PRO A 518 -10.46 -0.96 -32.80
N VAL A 519 -10.98 0.26 -32.61
CA VAL A 519 -12.16 0.53 -31.77
C VAL A 519 -13.11 1.42 -32.55
N SER A 520 -14.34 0.99 -32.73
CA SER A 520 -15.39 1.81 -33.30
C SER A 520 -16.22 2.48 -32.20
N VAL A 521 -16.63 3.70 -32.44
CA VAL A 521 -17.55 4.45 -31.57
C VAL A 521 -18.66 5.04 -32.41
N GLU A 522 -19.91 4.65 -32.14
CA GLU A 522 -21.09 5.17 -32.80
C GLU A 522 -22.06 5.72 -31.74
N GLY A 523 -22.20 7.04 -31.72
CA GLY A 523 -23.00 7.72 -30.68
C GLY A 523 -22.43 7.44 -29.28
N SER A 524 -23.24 6.80 -28.44
CA SER A 524 -22.88 6.41 -27.07
C SER A 524 -22.36 4.96 -26.94
N THR A 525 -22.13 4.28 -28.07
CA THR A 525 -21.71 2.88 -28.08
C THR A 525 -20.25 2.74 -28.55
N ALA A 526 -19.39 2.16 -27.72
CA ALA A 526 -18.05 1.75 -28.08
C ALA A 526 -18.00 0.25 -28.34
N CYS A 527 -17.28 -0.19 -29.38
CA CYS A 527 -17.19 -1.59 -29.78
C CYS A 527 -15.76 -1.99 -30.09
N VAL A 528 -15.38 -3.19 -29.63
CA VAL A 528 -14.14 -3.87 -29.98
C VAL A 528 -14.45 -5.25 -30.55
N GLU A 529 -13.64 -5.67 -31.51
CA GLU A 529 -13.65 -7.03 -32.08
C GLU A 529 -12.33 -7.71 -31.67
N SER A 530 -12.41 -8.98 -31.26
CA SER A 530 -11.20 -9.75 -30.93
C SER A 530 -10.40 -10.16 -32.19
N GLY A 531 -9.18 -10.66 -31.97
CA GLY A 531 -8.33 -11.18 -33.05
C GLY A 531 -7.31 -10.18 -33.59
N HIS A 532 -7.29 -8.97 -33.05
CA HIS A 532 -6.26 -7.97 -33.36
C HIS A 532 -5.13 -8.01 -32.33
N LYS A 533 -4.03 -7.29 -32.60
CA LYS A 533 -2.87 -7.19 -31.73
C LYS A 533 -2.67 -5.75 -31.25
N LEU A 534 -2.09 -5.62 -30.07
CA LEU A 534 -1.56 -4.36 -29.56
C LEU A 534 -0.10 -4.23 -29.99
N SER A 535 0.27 -3.11 -30.55
CA SER A 535 1.64 -2.79 -30.96
C SER A 535 2.24 -1.77 -30.01
N ALA A 536 3.47 -1.99 -29.57
CA ALA A 536 4.18 -1.07 -28.70
C ALA A 536 4.29 0.33 -29.32
N THR A 537 4.23 1.35 -28.48
CA THR A 537 4.26 2.74 -28.87
C THR A 537 4.97 3.61 -27.82
N ARG A 538 5.19 4.88 -28.14
CA ARG A 538 5.62 5.87 -27.16
C ARG A 538 4.43 6.62 -26.64
N ILE A 539 4.34 6.74 -25.32
CA ILE A 539 3.25 7.45 -24.63
C ILE A 539 3.85 8.60 -23.85
N GLU A 540 3.34 9.79 -24.06
CA GLU A 540 3.56 10.92 -23.19
C GLU A 540 2.28 11.16 -22.40
N VAL A 541 2.31 10.88 -21.09
CA VAL A 541 1.17 11.06 -20.20
C VAL A 541 0.98 12.55 -19.94
N PRO A 542 -0.16 13.14 -20.31
CA PRO A 542 -0.42 14.55 -20.00
C PRO A 542 -0.62 14.73 -18.49
N ALA A 543 -0.41 15.96 -18.01
CA ALA A 543 -0.72 16.33 -16.64
C ALA A 543 -2.23 16.16 -16.37
N ASP A 544 -2.57 15.67 -15.17
CA ASP A 544 -3.94 15.30 -14.80
C ASP A 544 -4.80 16.54 -14.56
N ILE A 545 -5.88 16.68 -15.30
CA ILE A 545 -6.85 17.77 -15.11
C ILE A 545 -7.49 17.75 -13.72
N SER A 546 -7.68 16.58 -13.10
CA SER A 546 -8.19 16.48 -11.73
C SER A 546 -7.21 17.04 -10.71
N SER A 547 -5.91 16.84 -10.93
CA SER A 547 -4.85 17.45 -10.10
C SER A 547 -4.72 18.94 -10.38
N ALA A 548 -4.83 19.33 -11.64
CA ALA A 548 -4.82 20.73 -12.08
C ALA A 548 -6.00 21.52 -11.48
N ALA A 549 -7.16 20.88 -11.30
CA ALA A 549 -8.37 21.54 -10.81
C ALA A 549 -8.19 22.27 -9.47
N PHE A 550 -7.37 21.72 -8.57
CA PHE A 550 -7.07 22.38 -7.29
C PHE A 550 -6.38 23.73 -7.50
N PHE A 551 -5.44 23.81 -8.43
CA PHE A 551 -4.72 25.03 -8.76
C PHE A 551 -5.54 25.98 -9.63
N LEU A 552 -6.43 25.46 -10.50
CA LEU A 552 -7.38 26.28 -11.25
C LEU A 552 -8.32 27.03 -10.31
N VAL A 553 -8.90 26.34 -9.34
CA VAL A 553 -9.76 26.97 -8.34
C VAL A 553 -8.95 27.89 -7.45
N ALA A 554 -7.79 27.47 -6.95
CA ALA A 554 -6.92 28.28 -6.10
C ALA A 554 -6.57 29.63 -6.74
N ALA A 555 -6.13 29.62 -8.00
CA ALA A 555 -5.80 30.85 -8.71
C ALA A 555 -7.04 31.69 -9.06
N SER A 556 -8.20 31.06 -9.30
CA SER A 556 -9.45 31.78 -9.57
C SER A 556 -9.95 32.56 -8.35
N ILE A 557 -9.81 32.01 -7.14
CA ILE A 557 -10.34 32.60 -5.90
C ILE A 557 -9.37 33.55 -5.19
N ALA A 558 -8.07 33.40 -5.37
CA ALA A 558 -7.04 34.22 -4.71
C ALA A 558 -6.74 35.50 -5.51
N GLU A 559 -7.06 36.66 -4.93
CA GLU A 559 -6.89 37.97 -5.60
C GLU A 559 -5.46 38.18 -6.07
N GLY A 560 -5.31 38.72 -7.30
CA GLY A 560 -4.00 39.06 -7.91
C GLY A 560 -3.24 37.85 -8.43
N SER A 561 -3.85 36.65 -8.44
CA SER A 561 -3.21 35.44 -8.96
C SER A 561 -3.16 35.40 -10.49
N GLU A 562 -2.03 34.92 -11.01
CA GLU A 562 -1.87 34.43 -12.38
C GLU A 562 -0.96 33.22 -12.40
N LEU A 563 -1.50 32.07 -12.84
CA LEU A 563 -0.82 30.77 -12.85
C LEU A 563 -0.94 30.12 -14.22
N VAL A 564 0.11 29.43 -14.66
CA VAL A 564 0.10 28.62 -15.87
C VAL A 564 0.36 27.18 -15.48
N LEU A 565 -0.60 26.30 -15.81
CA LEU A 565 -0.50 24.86 -15.65
C LEU A 565 -0.10 24.26 -16.99
N GLU A 566 1.08 23.64 -17.03
CA GLU A 566 1.68 23.19 -18.30
C GLU A 566 1.25 21.75 -18.65
N HIS A 567 1.06 21.53 -19.95
CA HIS A 567 0.86 20.20 -20.54
C HIS A 567 -0.34 19.43 -19.94
N VAL A 568 -1.44 20.10 -19.65
CA VAL A 568 -2.63 19.49 -19.03
C VAL A 568 -3.48 18.80 -20.08
N GLY A 569 -3.92 17.59 -19.78
CA GLY A 569 -4.91 16.87 -20.61
C GLY A 569 -6.25 17.62 -20.62
N ILE A 570 -6.73 17.95 -21.80
CA ILE A 570 -8.02 18.61 -22.01
C ILE A 570 -9.00 17.74 -22.78
N ASN A 571 -9.01 16.46 -22.48
CA ASN A 571 -9.98 15.54 -23.06
C ASN A 571 -11.40 16.06 -22.80
N PRO A 572 -12.26 16.20 -23.84
CA PRO A 572 -13.61 16.74 -23.69
C PRO A 572 -14.48 16.02 -22.66
N THR A 573 -14.20 14.74 -22.39
CA THR A 573 -14.91 13.97 -21.34
C THR A 573 -14.44 14.31 -19.90
N ARG A 574 -13.48 15.22 -19.75
CA ARG A 574 -12.84 15.62 -18.48
C ARG A 574 -12.84 17.12 -18.22
N THR A 575 -13.23 17.95 -19.16
CA THR A 575 -13.09 19.42 -19.06
C THR A 575 -14.25 20.12 -18.37
N GLY A 576 -15.20 19.39 -17.80
CA GLY A 576 -16.34 19.98 -17.11
C GLY A 576 -15.96 20.98 -16.03
N VAL A 577 -14.82 20.79 -15.33
CA VAL A 577 -14.32 21.75 -14.34
C VAL A 577 -13.97 23.10 -14.97
N ILE A 578 -13.38 23.13 -16.16
CA ILE A 578 -13.06 24.35 -16.89
C ILE A 578 -14.35 25.06 -17.31
N ASP A 579 -15.29 24.30 -17.86
CA ASP A 579 -16.57 24.84 -18.34
C ASP A 579 -17.40 25.43 -17.18
N ILE A 580 -17.47 24.71 -16.05
CA ILE A 580 -18.17 25.20 -14.85
C ILE A 580 -17.50 26.48 -14.31
N LEU A 581 -16.17 26.50 -14.17
CA LEU A 581 -15.47 27.70 -13.70
C LEU A 581 -15.68 28.89 -14.65
N LYS A 582 -15.67 28.70 -15.96
CA LYS A 582 -15.99 29.75 -16.95
C LYS A 582 -17.42 30.25 -16.82
N LEU A 583 -18.40 29.36 -16.62
CA LEU A 583 -19.78 29.73 -16.35
C LEU A 583 -19.92 30.54 -15.07
N MET A 584 -19.11 30.27 -14.07
CA MET A 584 -19.02 31.05 -12.83
C MET A 584 -18.30 32.39 -13.02
N GLY A 585 -17.75 32.68 -14.21
CA GLY A 585 -17.01 33.92 -14.50
C GLY A 585 -15.50 33.82 -14.33
N GLY A 586 -14.94 32.62 -14.25
CA GLY A 586 -13.50 32.37 -14.17
C GLY A 586 -12.74 32.81 -15.43
N ASP A 587 -11.56 33.40 -15.22
CA ASP A 587 -10.65 33.84 -16.29
C ASP A 587 -9.66 32.72 -16.62
N ILE A 588 -10.05 31.83 -17.51
CA ILE A 588 -9.28 30.65 -17.92
C ILE A 588 -9.08 30.65 -19.43
N THR A 589 -7.81 30.57 -19.86
CA THR A 589 -7.41 30.52 -21.26
C THR A 589 -6.61 29.25 -21.55
N LEU A 590 -6.95 28.57 -22.65
CA LEU A 590 -6.19 27.43 -23.16
C LEU A 590 -5.16 27.92 -24.18
N GLU A 591 -3.89 27.67 -23.89
CA GLU A 591 -2.75 28.06 -24.75
C GLU A 591 -2.06 26.78 -25.26
N ASN A 592 -1.31 26.90 -26.36
CA ASN A 592 -0.47 25.86 -26.93
C ASN A 592 -1.22 24.50 -27.08
N GLN A 593 -2.47 24.56 -27.56
CA GLN A 593 -3.29 23.37 -27.79
C GLN A 593 -2.64 22.47 -28.84
N ARG A 594 -2.52 21.19 -28.52
CA ARG A 594 -1.91 20.15 -29.36
C ARG A 594 -2.48 18.78 -29.03
N GLU A 595 -2.14 17.79 -29.83
CA GLU A 595 -2.46 16.39 -29.57
C GLU A 595 -1.18 15.61 -29.23
N VAL A 596 -1.23 14.78 -28.20
CA VAL A 596 -0.12 13.94 -27.75
C VAL A 596 -0.66 12.54 -27.48
N GLY A 597 -0.24 11.56 -28.30
CA GLY A 597 -0.67 10.17 -28.15
C GLY A 597 -2.18 9.95 -28.26
N GLY A 598 -2.89 10.76 -29.06
CA GLY A 598 -4.36 10.71 -29.23
C GLY A 598 -5.13 11.48 -28.16
N GLU A 599 -4.46 12.11 -27.20
CA GLU A 599 -5.06 12.94 -26.17
C GLU A 599 -4.84 14.43 -26.45
N PRO A 600 -5.88 15.28 -26.40
CA PRO A 600 -5.72 16.73 -26.55
C PRO A 600 -5.08 17.32 -25.26
N VAL A 601 -4.10 18.20 -25.45
CA VAL A 601 -3.31 18.79 -24.37
C VAL A 601 -3.20 20.30 -24.58
N ALA A 602 -3.19 21.06 -23.48
CA ALA A 602 -2.98 22.50 -23.51
C ALA A 602 -2.18 22.97 -22.28
N ASP A 603 -1.60 24.14 -22.39
CA ASP A 603 -1.20 24.91 -21.23
C ASP A 603 -2.41 25.76 -20.79
N ILE A 604 -2.73 25.72 -19.49
CA ILE A 604 -3.91 26.41 -18.97
C ILE A 604 -3.44 27.62 -18.16
N ARG A 605 -3.76 28.82 -18.68
CA ARG A 605 -3.56 30.04 -17.93
C ARG A 605 -4.82 30.40 -17.17
N VAL A 606 -4.68 30.63 -15.87
CA VAL A 606 -5.77 31.04 -14.98
C VAL A 606 -5.39 32.32 -14.23
N ARG A 607 -6.33 33.27 -14.16
CA ARG A 607 -6.22 34.51 -13.39
C ARG A 607 -7.35 34.60 -12.38
N ALA A 608 -7.09 35.33 -11.31
CA ALA A 608 -8.10 35.62 -10.30
C ALA A 608 -9.30 36.35 -10.93
N ALA A 609 -10.50 35.88 -10.54
CA ALA A 609 -11.76 36.44 -11.02
C ALA A 609 -12.80 36.51 -9.91
N LYS A 610 -13.77 37.41 -10.06
CA LYS A 610 -14.94 37.43 -9.16
C LYS A 610 -15.96 36.40 -9.64
N LEU A 611 -15.96 35.26 -8.96
CA LEU A 611 -16.87 34.15 -9.30
C LEU A 611 -18.30 34.46 -8.85
N LYS A 612 -19.27 33.96 -9.59
CA LYS A 612 -20.70 34.04 -9.32
C LYS A 612 -21.30 32.66 -9.17
N GLY A 613 -22.24 32.52 -8.23
CA GLY A 613 -23.02 31.31 -8.08
C GLY A 613 -23.87 31.01 -9.30
N ILE A 614 -24.02 29.75 -9.64
CA ILE A 614 -24.79 29.25 -10.78
C ILE A 614 -25.59 28.01 -10.42
N ASP A 615 -26.63 27.73 -11.17
CA ASP A 615 -27.19 26.37 -11.25
C ASP A 615 -26.30 25.62 -12.25
N ILE A 616 -25.59 24.59 -11.75
CA ILE A 616 -24.65 23.81 -12.57
C ILE A 616 -25.44 22.96 -13.56
N PRO A 617 -25.17 23.07 -14.90
CA PRO A 617 -25.81 22.23 -15.89
C PRO A 617 -25.57 20.74 -15.62
N GLU A 618 -26.62 19.95 -15.62
CA GLU A 618 -26.56 18.51 -15.29
C GLU A 618 -25.71 17.72 -16.30
N ASP A 619 -25.62 18.15 -17.55
CA ASP A 619 -24.80 17.56 -18.60
C ASP A 619 -23.29 17.73 -18.34
N LEU A 620 -22.89 18.71 -17.54
CA LEU A 620 -21.50 18.89 -17.12
C LEU A 620 -21.13 18.02 -15.90
N VAL A 621 -22.10 17.49 -15.18
CA VAL A 621 -21.84 16.71 -13.95
C VAL A 621 -20.95 15.50 -14.21
N PRO A 622 -21.21 14.62 -15.18
CA PRO A 622 -20.35 13.47 -15.47
C PRO A 622 -18.92 13.89 -15.90
N LEU A 623 -18.78 15.06 -16.53
CA LEU A 623 -17.52 15.59 -17.06
C LEU A 623 -16.63 16.23 -15.98
N ALA A 624 -17.17 16.44 -14.77
CA ALA A 624 -16.47 17.06 -13.64
C ALA A 624 -16.66 16.30 -12.32
N ILE A 625 -17.13 15.06 -12.38
CA ILE A 625 -17.58 14.32 -11.17
C ILE A 625 -16.52 14.24 -10.08
N ASP A 626 -15.25 14.09 -10.43
CA ASP A 626 -14.16 13.99 -9.47
C ASP A 626 -13.63 15.35 -8.98
N GLU A 627 -13.97 16.44 -9.64
CA GLU A 627 -13.52 17.80 -9.34
C GLU A 627 -14.50 18.58 -8.45
N PHE A 628 -15.69 18.04 -8.17
CA PHE A 628 -16.70 18.73 -7.34
C PHE A 628 -16.22 19.13 -5.96
N PRO A 629 -15.41 18.36 -5.20
CA PRO A 629 -14.93 18.82 -3.91
C PRO A 629 -14.26 20.20 -3.97
N VAL A 630 -13.38 20.44 -4.93
CA VAL A 630 -12.74 21.76 -5.06
C VAL A 630 -13.64 22.80 -5.72
N LEU A 631 -14.58 22.40 -6.58
CA LEU A 631 -15.63 23.29 -7.10
C LEU A 631 -16.57 23.80 -6.01
N PHE A 632 -16.83 23.00 -4.96
CA PHE A 632 -17.58 23.50 -3.79
C PHE A 632 -16.84 24.60 -3.05
N VAL A 633 -15.48 24.57 -3.05
CA VAL A 633 -14.70 25.69 -2.53
C VAL A 633 -14.84 26.93 -3.43
N ALA A 634 -14.82 26.77 -4.75
CA ALA A 634 -15.11 27.87 -5.68
C ALA A 634 -16.50 28.46 -5.42
N ALA A 635 -17.52 27.62 -5.23
CA ALA A 635 -18.86 28.03 -4.91
C ALA A 635 -18.95 28.77 -3.58
N ALA A 636 -18.19 28.33 -2.55
CA ALA A 636 -18.13 29.00 -1.25
C ALA A 636 -17.51 30.42 -1.34
N CYS A 637 -16.66 30.66 -2.36
CA CYS A 637 -16.03 31.95 -2.60
C CYS A 637 -16.79 32.82 -3.63
N ALA A 638 -17.84 32.29 -4.27
CA ALA A 638 -18.59 32.99 -5.31
C ALA A 638 -19.64 33.95 -4.73
N GLU A 639 -20.02 34.96 -5.47
CA GLU A 639 -21.18 35.78 -5.10
C GLU A 639 -22.48 35.04 -5.44
N GLY A 640 -23.36 34.88 -4.46
CA GLY A 640 -24.68 34.26 -4.63
C GLY A 640 -24.69 32.76 -4.38
N ARG A 641 -25.67 32.11 -4.96
CA ARG A 641 -26.01 30.71 -4.67
C ARG A 641 -25.55 29.80 -5.83
N THR A 642 -24.90 28.69 -5.49
CA THR A 642 -24.58 27.60 -6.41
C THR A 642 -25.37 26.37 -6.09
N VAL A 643 -25.93 25.70 -7.10
CA VAL A 643 -26.74 24.49 -6.96
C VAL A 643 -26.18 23.41 -7.84
N LEU A 644 -25.91 22.24 -7.23
CA LEU A 644 -25.56 20.99 -7.91
C LEU A 644 -26.71 19.99 -7.74
N ARG A 645 -27.06 19.29 -8.83
CA ARG A 645 -28.01 18.16 -8.87
C ARG A 645 -27.46 17.04 -9.75
N GLY A 646 -28.03 15.84 -9.65
CA GLY A 646 -27.65 14.69 -10.49
C GLY A 646 -26.26 14.14 -10.22
N ALA A 647 -25.71 14.30 -8.99
CA ALA A 647 -24.36 13.90 -8.61
C ALA A 647 -24.33 12.84 -7.50
N GLU A 648 -25.31 11.93 -7.47
CA GLU A 648 -25.43 10.86 -6.46
C GLU A 648 -24.17 10.00 -6.38
N GLU A 649 -23.42 9.87 -7.47
CA GLU A 649 -22.18 9.10 -7.51
C GLU A 649 -21.13 9.63 -6.54
N LEU A 650 -21.16 10.90 -6.16
CA LEU A 650 -20.26 11.50 -5.18
C LEU A 650 -20.42 10.89 -3.78
N ARG A 651 -21.59 10.31 -3.48
CA ARG A 651 -21.86 9.70 -2.16
C ARG A 651 -21.23 8.34 -1.96
N VAL A 652 -20.78 7.69 -3.02
CA VAL A 652 -20.23 6.32 -3.03
C VAL A 652 -18.77 6.29 -3.51
N LYS A 653 -18.07 7.42 -3.43
CA LYS A 653 -16.63 7.51 -3.74
C LYS A 653 -15.79 7.02 -2.55
N GLU A 654 -14.59 7.55 -2.36
CA GLU A 654 -13.71 7.25 -1.22
C GLU A 654 -14.36 7.63 0.12
N SER A 655 -15.17 8.69 0.10
CA SER A 655 -16.06 9.13 1.16
C SER A 655 -17.41 9.56 0.54
N ASP A 656 -18.42 9.87 1.36
CA ASP A 656 -19.58 10.64 0.93
C ASP A 656 -19.16 12.09 0.74
N ARG A 657 -18.63 12.41 -0.47
CA ARG A 657 -18.05 13.70 -0.79
C ARG A 657 -19.05 14.87 -0.66
N ILE A 658 -20.34 14.62 -0.85
CA ILE A 658 -21.37 15.64 -0.64
C ILE A 658 -21.47 15.99 0.84
N GLN A 659 -21.66 14.97 1.69
CA GLN A 659 -21.83 15.17 3.12
C GLN A 659 -20.56 15.72 3.77
N VAL A 660 -19.41 15.12 3.50
CA VAL A 660 -18.13 15.52 4.13
C VAL A 660 -17.75 16.96 3.77
N MET A 661 -17.91 17.35 2.49
CA MET A 661 -17.65 18.73 2.09
C MET A 661 -18.65 19.72 2.71
N ALA A 662 -19.93 19.36 2.77
CA ALA A 662 -20.95 20.19 3.44
C ALA A 662 -20.62 20.41 4.91
N ASP A 663 -20.30 19.34 5.66
CA ASP A 663 -19.95 19.41 7.07
C ASP A 663 -18.72 20.29 7.31
N GLY A 664 -17.68 20.13 6.49
CA GLY A 664 -16.48 20.96 6.59
C GLY A 664 -16.73 22.43 6.24
N LEU A 665 -17.48 22.73 5.19
CA LEU A 665 -17.85 24.11 4.83
C LEU A 665 -18.69 24.77 5.92
N ILE A 666 -19.65 24.06 6.51
CA ILE A 666 -20.47 24.52 7.62
C ILE A 666 -19.58 24.81 8.85
N ALA A 667 -18.63 23.94 9.17
CA ALA A 667 -17.68 24.15 10.25
C ALA A 667 -16.83 25.41 10.06
N LEU A 668 -16.56 25.78 8.81
CA LEU A 668 -15.85 27.01 8.44
C LEU A 668 -16.78 28.25 8.28
N GLY A 669 -18.05 28.11 8.62
CA GLY A 669 -19.03 29.24 8.62
C GLY A 669 -19.72 29.49 7.28
N VAL A 670 -19.54 28.63 6.28
CA VAL A 670 -20.21 28.72 4.97
C VAL A 670 -21.58 28.06 5.06
N LYS A 671 -22.59 28.64 4.44
CA LYS A 671 -23.91 28.02 4.33
C LYS A 671 -23.91 26.98 3.21
N ALA A 672 -24.03 25.73 3.59
CA ALA A 672 -24.08 24.59 2.68
C ALA A 672 -25.21 23.64 3.12
N GLU A 673 -26.03 23.21 2.15
CA GLU A 673 -27.14 22.30 2.36
C GLU A 673 -26.97 21.08 1.45
N PRO A 674 -26.59 19.91 2.00
CA PRO A 674 -26.47 18.68 1.21
C PRO A 674 -27.86 18.18 0.83
N THR A 675 -28.02 17.74 -0.42
CA THR A 675 -29.24 17.09 -0.94
C THR A 675 -28.93 15.62 -1.29
N PRO A 676 -29.92 14.75 -1.51
CA PRO A 676 -29.66 13.35 -1.87
C PRO A 676 -28.75 13.19 -3.09
N ASP A 677 -28.84 14.07 -4.05
CA ASP A 677 -28.17 14.04 -5.36
C ASP A 677 -27.21 15.21 -5.61
N GLY A 678 -26.93 16.04 -4.59
CA GLY A 678 -26.08 17.22 -4.78
C GLY A 678 -25.94 18.10 -3.54
N ILE A 679 -25.75 19.40 -3.75
CA ILE A 679 -25.54 20.38 -2.69
C ILE A 679 -25.96 21.78 -3.14
N ILE A 680 -26.38 22.59 -2.18
CA ILE A 680 -26.64 24.02 -2.36
C ILE A 680 -25.63 24.78 -1.49
N ILE A 681 -24.88 25.69 -2.08
CA ILE A 681 -23.88 26.50 -1.38
C ILE A 681 -24.16 27.98 -1.61
N GLU A 682 -24.27 28.75 -0.53
CA GLU A 682 -24.29 30.21 -0.58
C GLU A 682 -22.87 30.74 -0.30
N GLY A 683 -22.31 31.48 -1.27
CA GLY A 683 -20.97 32.07 -1.14
C GLY A 683 -20.93 33.12 -0.01
N GLY A 684 -19.77 33.19 0.65
CA GLY A 684 -19.57 34.08 1.79
C GLY A 684 -18.16 34.05 2.32
N ALA A 685 -18.00 34.55 3.54
CA ALA A 685 -16.72 34.49 4.22
C ALA A 685 -16.41 33.07 4.71
N ILE A 686 -15.17 32.63 4.51
CA ILE A 686 -14.66 31.37 5.03
C ILE A 686 -13.91 31.69 6.34
N GLY A 687 -14.30 31.04 7.43
CA GLY A 687 -13.62 31.09 8.72
C GLY A 687 -12.39 30.17 8.77
N GLY A 688 -11.70 30.17 9.93
CA GLY A 688 -10.77 29.13 10.28
C GLY A 688 -11.42 28.06 11.15
N GLY A 689 -10.72 26.96 11.38
CA GLY A 689 -11.24 25.89 12.22
C GLY A 689 -10.65 24.53 11.90
N GLU A 690 -11.34 23.49 12.34
CA GLU A 690 -10.96 22.11 12.13
C GLU A 690 -11.96 21.42 11.20
N VAL A 691 -11.43 20.65 10.24
CA VAL A 691 -12.20 19.84 9.30
C VAL A 691 -11.58 18.45 9.15
N TRP A 692 -12.37 17.47 8.73
CA TRP A 692 -11.94 16.08 8.58
C TRP A 692 -12.06 15.64 7.14
N ALA A 693 -10.97 15.11 6.58
CA ALA A 693 -10.94 14.59 5.22
C ALA A 693 -11.47 13.16 5.10
N HIS A 694 -11.60 12.44 6.22
CA HIS A 694 -12.06 11.04 6.26
C HIS A 694 -11.29 10.12 5.30
N GLY A 695 -9.98 10.33 5.17
CA GLY A 695 -9.12 9.56 4.26
C GLY A 695 -9.33 9.88 2.77
N ASP A 696 -10.14 10.88 2.42
CA ASP A 696 -10.35 11.30 1.04
C ASP A 696 -9.36 12.43 0.66
N HIS A 697 -8.39 12.08 -0.19
CA HIS A 697 -7.36 13.01 -0.64
C HIS A 697 -7.91 14.28 -1.31
N ARG A 698 -9.05 14.16 -2.03
CA ARG A 698 -9.67 15.32 -2.70
C ARG A 698 -10.29 16.29 -1.72
N ILE A 699 -10.86 15.80 -0.63
CA ILE A 699 -11.38 16.63 0.47
C ILE A 699 -10.22 17.38 1.13
N ALA A 700 -9.13 16.68 1.49
CA ALA A 700 -7.96 17.29 2.10
C ALA A 700 -7.36 18.42 1.25
N MET A 701 -7.15 18.19 -0.03
CA MET A 701 -6.61 19.19 -0.95
C MET A 701 -7.60 20.34 -1.18
N SER A 702 -8.91 20.09 -1.21
CA SER A 702 -9.95 21.13 -1.36
C SER A 702 -9.96 22.09 -0.18
N PHE A 703 -9.89 21.61 1.04
CA PHE A 703 -9.79 22.49 2.21
C PHE A 703 -8.44 23.20 2.32
N SER A 704 -7.36 22.59 1.79
CA SER A 704 -6.08 23.30 1.62
C SER A 704 -6.22 24.50 0.70
N VAL A 705 -6.97 24.37 -0.40
CA VAL A 705 -7.29 25.49 -1.31
C VAL A 705 -8.21 26.52 -0.64
N ALA A 706 -9.20 26.08 0.13
CA ALA A 706 -10.12 26.97 0.84
C ALA A 706 -9.40 27.94 1.81
N SER A 707 -8.24 27.52 2.35
CA SER A 707 -7.45 28.36 3.25
C SER A 707 -7.01 29.70 2.63
N LEU A 708 -6.88 29.76 1.29
CA LEU A 708 -6.52 31.02 0.60
C LEU A 708 -7.52 32.16 0.83
N ARG A 709 -8.78 31.84 1.13
CA ARG A 709 -9.85 32.79 1.42
C ARG A 709 -10.32 32.75 2.87
N ALA A 710 -9.71 31.92 3.70
CA ALA A 710 -10.04 31.80 5.11
C ALA A 710 -9.54 32.99 5.93
N SER A 711 -10.27 33.37 6.96
CA SER A 711 -9.86 34.45 7.88
C SER A 711 -8.86 33.99 8.95
N ALA A 712 -8.71 32.67 9.15
CA ALA A 712 -7.77 32.06 10.07
C ALA A 712 -7.33 30.66 9.55
N PRO A 713 -6.28 30.05 10.10
CA PRO A 713 -5.81 28.74 9.64
C PRO A 713 -6.88 27.64 9.71
N ILE A 714 -6.83 26.72 8.76
CA ILE A 714 -7.67 25.52 8.71
C ILE A 714 -6.78 24.32 9.07
N ARG A 715 -7.17 23.58 10.10
CA ARG A 715 -6.58 22.26 10.44
C ARG A 715 -7.39 21.16 9.77
N ILE A 716 -6.75 20.40 8.92
CA ILE A 716 -7.38 19.35 8.14
C ILE A 716 -6.85 18.01 8.64
N HIS A 717 -7.74 17.21 9.22
CA HIS A 717 -7.42 15.90 9.77
C HIS A 717 -7.52 14.80 8.70
N ASP A 718 -6.78 13.69 8.93
CA ASP A 718 -6.83 12.48 8.12
C ASP A 718 -6.40 12.69 6.65
N CYS A 719 -5.25 13.34 6.48
CA CYS A 719 -4.70 13.73 5.17
C CYS A 719 -3.72 12.72 4.54
N ALA A 720 -3.46 11.58 5.17
CA ALA A 720 -2.43 10.62 4.72
C ALA A 720 -2.59 10.17 3.25
N ASN A 721 -3.83 10.02 2.79
CA ASN A 721 -4.12 9.56 1.43
C ASN A 721 -3.87 10.60 0.32
N VAL A 722 -3.44 11.81 0.62
CA VAL A 722 -3.05 12.78 -0.43
C VAL A 722 -1.90 12.24 -1.27
N ALA A 723 -0.92 11.59 -0.66
CA ALA A 723 0.22 11.01 -1.35
C ALA A 723 -0.13 9.85 -2.31
N THR A 724 -1.30 9.23 -2.15
CA THR A 724 -1.74 8.11 -3.03
C THR A 724 -2.01 8.55 -4.46
N SER A 725 -2.48 9.79 -4.64
CA SER A 725 -2.89 10.33 -5.95
C SER A 725 -2.11 11.59 -6.34
N PHE A 726 -1.54 12.32 -5.38
CA PHE A 726 -0.79 13.54 -5.64
C PHE A 726 0.42 13.64 -4.70
N PRO A 727 1.46 12.81 -4.90
CA PRO A 727 2.57 12.66 -3.95
C PRO A 727 3.37 13.94 -3.69
N ASN A 728 3.45 14.86 -4.64
CA ASN A 728 4.16 16.14 -4.52
C ASN A 728 3.24 17.36 -4.32
N PHE A 729 2.00 17.15 -3.86
CA PHE A 729 1.03 18.24 -3.65
C PHE A 729 1.59 19.39 -2.79
N LEU A 730 2.14 19.06 -1.62
CA LEU A 730 2.67 20.09 -0.70
C LEU A 730 3.81 20.89 -1.31
N ALA A 731 4.69 20.24 -2.08
CA ALA A 731 5.81 20.91 -2.75
C ALA A 731 5.32 21.90 -3.82
N LEU A 732 4.40 21.45 -4.70
CA LEU A 732 3.81 22.32 -5.72
C LEU A 732 2.93 23.43 -5.13
N ALA A 733 2.18 23.13 -4.07
CA ALA A 733 1.40 24.13 -3.34
C ALA A 733 2.28 25.24 -2.79
N ALA A 734 3.40 24.89 -2.14
CA ALA A 734 4.37 25.85 -1.62
C ALA A 734 5.04 26.66 -2.74
N GLU A 735 5.37 26.04 -3.87
CA GLU A 735 6.00 26.68 -5.03
C GLU A 735 5.15 27.82 -5.58
N VAL A 736 3.83 27.66 -5.61
CA VAL A 736 2.91 28.68 -6.16
C VAL A 736 2.37 29.65 -5.12
N GLY A 737 2.61 29.42 -3.82
CA GLY A 737 2.21 30.33 -2.73
C GLY A 737 1.05 29.82 -1.87
N ILE A 738 0.65 28.55 -1.94
CA ILE A 738 -0.30 27.96 -0.99
C ILE A 738 0.47 27.47 0.24
N ASN A 739 0.17 28.02 1.39
CA ASN A 739 0.89 27.72 2.63
C ASN A 739 0.23 26.59 3.40
N VAL A 740 0.69 25.37 3.16
CA VAL A 740 0.25 24.16 3.86
C VAL A 740 1.44 23.47 4.51
N ALA A 741 1.40 23.30 5.81
CA ALA A 741 2.40 22.56 6.59
C ALA A 741 1.80 21.27 7.14
N VAL A 742 2.66 20.25 7.35
CA VAL A 742 2.27 19.02 8.06
C VAL A 742 2.51 19.24 9.54
N GLU A 743 1.47 19.08 10.37
CA GLU A 743 1.63 18.93 11.80
C GLU A 743 1.85 17.43 12.09
N GLY A 744 3.06 17.07 12.50
CA GLY A 744 3.36 15.77 13.05
C GLY A 744 3.55 15.88 14.56
N ASN A 745 3.09 14.92 15.33
CA ASN A 745 3.54 14.77 16.70
C ASN A 745 5.06 14.50 16.68
N ALA A 746 5.83 15.47 17.21
CA ALA A 746 7.26 15.38 17.41
C ALA A 746 7.62 14.26 18.39
#